data_d2d8b71648023bfca8c12c7223063c09
#
_entry.id   d2d8b71648023bfca8c12c7223063c09
#
_cell.length_a   1.000
_cell.length_b   1.000
_cell.length_c   1.000
_cell.angle_alpha   90.00
_cell.angle_beta   90.00
_cell.angle_gamma   90.00
#
_symmetry.space_group_name_H-M   'P 1'
#
loop_
_entity.id
_entity.type
_entity.pdbx_description
1 polymer ?
#
loop_
_entity_poly.entity_id
_entity_poly.type
_entity_poly.pdbx_seq_one_letter_code
_entity_poly.pdbx_strand_id
1 'polypeptide(L)'
;VRASGDPTLVLGRIETVAMLPFAGRGRSACPIFAVLPGYHRTMGRRVSGVLAFAVLVLIAIATAWEQQPHGYRDAAAPATEFGAARALATIREIASRPHPVGTAEHDRVREHLVGKLRELGLDTDVRYGVGKYPVDPHRAVAVLGQTGNIVARWPGRAATGTVYLVAHYDSVPSGPGANDDGVGVATVLEAVRALRASGLQPRNDLVVLLTDAEEVGLLGAEAFATSGGADPRGGVVINHEARGAGGPPMLWRISHPDAGLISVVTGVPHPNTDSLSTTLGGDQTGSNTDFAALDPHGFRVLDWAFAGRNAYYHNPFDDPDHVDLATVQQFGDNTTAAAREFAARDLRAAADQPNRAYFPLPFGELVVLPLWLVVVAAVASVLLAAWVVWRIRRTGEATIGRTLGAAATALVAVPIGMGVVYGLWKAITAIRPEYRALFVDPYRPQFYAAAVVMACVAVLAAWYALSRRLFGPSATAVGVLCAVTAIGAVVTAAAPAAGVMVVVPALAAVVGVALTFAVPDRLRLPVLTLFLVPAAVFAGGTAYAALQTGLAAAAYLTAPVVLILGGLFTLTLTHAWPSRRGVLIPAAAVVLTVALAAAGTVVDRFDARHPLMSQLSYALDANSREAQWISAEAPDRWTRGFVESGSPPGAFAQLWTDAASAGAAPAHDLPGPVAEVLSDRTEADLRTVRLRLRSTRGATSVALRYTGPVRALTVAGRDINPVPAQGVRFYAPPAEGVDIQLTAPAGPLTLRAVDYSRLPDAHLADAPADIYYRQDSTVAVFTTLRL
;
A
#
# COMPACT_ATOMS: atom_id res chain seq x y z
N VAL A 1 -8.44 19.34 -51.59
CA VAL A 1 -8.09 18.90 -52.95
C VAL A 1 -8.20 17.38 -52.97
N ARG A 2 -9.07 16.88 -53.84
CA ARG A 2 -9.40 15.44 -54.04
C ARG A 2 -8.24 14.68 -54.71
N ALA A 3 -8.18 13.37 -54.42
CA ALA A 3 -8.10 12.23 -55.35
C ALA A 3 -7.79 10.97 -54.50
N SER A 4 -8.63 10.00 -54.32
CA SER A 4 -9.12 8.87 -55.15
C SER A 4 -8.00 7.94 -55.64
N GLY A 5 -8.01 6.67 -55.24
CA GLY A 5 -7.16 5.61 -55.79
C GLY A 5 -7.35 4.28 -55.01
N ASP A 6 -8.19 3.43 -55.57
CA ASP A 6 -8.52 2.06 -55.17
C ASP A 6 -7.38 1.10 -55.55
N PRO A 7 -7.03 0.05 -54.81
CA PRO A 7 -6.20 -1.04 -55.26
C PRO A 7 -7.01 -2.35 -55.43
N THR A 8 -7.11 -2.76 -56.68
CA THR A 8 -7.64 -4.06 -57.09
C THR A 8 -6.71 -5.24 -56.76
N LEU A 9 -7.35 -6.34 -56.33
CA LEU A 9 -6.82 -7.69 -56.15
C LEU A 9 -6.00 -8.23 -57.33
N VAL A 10 -4.94 -8.98 -57.02
CA VAL A 10 -4.31 -9.98 -57.92
C VAL A 10 -4.30 -11.34 -57.20
N LEU A 11 -5.19 -12.21 -57.66
CA LEU A 11 -5.18 -13.64 -57.34
C LEU A 11 -4.24 -14.38 -58.28
N GLY A 12 -3.16 -14.96 -57.72
CA GLY A 12 -2.26 -15.88 -58.44
C GLY A 12 -2.79 -17.31 -58.39
N ARG A 13 -2.99 -17.91 -59.55
CA ARG A 13 -3.40 -19.29 -59.79
C ARG A 13 -2.38 -20.31 -59.28
N ILE A 14 -2.87 -21.37 -58.62
CA ILE A 14 -2.14 -22.61 -58.38
C ILE A 14 -2.43 -23.55 -59.60
N GLU A 15 -1.38 -23.91 -60.29
CA GLU A 15 -1.43 -24.90 -61.38
C GLU A 15 -1.39 -26.34 -60.82
N THR A 16 -2.32 -27.12 -61.31
CA THR A 16 -2.49 -28.55 -61.04
C THR A 16 -1.48 -29.34 -61.89
N VAL A 17 -0.59 -30.11 -61.25
CA VAL A 17 0.26 -31.08 -61.99
C VAL A 17 -0.37 -32.47 -61.91
N ALA A 18 -0.64 -33.00 -63.10
CA ALA A 18 -1.25 -34.27 -63.38
C ALA A 18 -0.38 -35.48 -62.97
N MET A 19 -1.00 -36.49 -62.40
CA MET A 19 -0.42 -37.83 -62.22
C MET A 19 -0.36 -38.61 -63.56
N LEU A 20 0.78 -39.21 -63.83
CA LEU A 20 0.94 -40.32 -64.76
C LEU A 20 1.40 -41.58 -63.99
N PRO A 21 0.87 -42.79 -64.30
CA PRO A 21 1.21 -44.02 -63.61
C PRO A 21 2.44 -44.71 -64.25
N PHE A 22 3.39 -45.11 -63.40
CA PHE A 22 4.39 -46.10 -63.85
C PHE A 22 4.36 -47.33 -62.93
N ALA A 23 3.96 -48.44 -63.53
CA ALA A 23 4.12 -49.76 -62.95
C ALA A 23 5.57 -50.27 -63.16
N GLY A 24 6.24 -50.73 -62.08
CA GLY A 24 7.58 -51.33 -62.20
C GLY A 24 8.02 -51.98 -60.90
N ARG A 25 8.16 -53.29 -60.86
CA ARG A 25 8.64 -54.18 -59.80
C ARG A 25 10.09 -53.83 -59.35
N GLY A 26 10.32 -53.91 -58.00
CA GLY A 26 11.71 -54.00 -57.54
C GLY A 26 11.88 -53.55 -56.09
N ARG A 27 12.19 -54.52 -55.23
CA ARG A 27 12.51 -54.36 -53.77
C ARG A 27 13.75 -53.47 -53.58
N SER A 28 13.64 -52.44 -52.77
CA SER A 28 14.63 -52.08 -51.70
C SER A 28 14.03 -50.96 -50.84
N ALA A 29 13.69 -51.28 -49.61
CA ALA A 29 13.22 -50.27 -48.64
C ALA A 29 14.41 -49.41 -48.21
N CYS A 30 14.32 -48.13 -48.49
CA CYS A 30 15.25 -47.11 -47.95
C CYS A 30 14.92 -46.83 -46.49
N PRO A 31 15.83 -46.94 -45.51
CA PRO A 31 15.49 -46.86 -44.08
C PRO A 31 15.27 -45.42 -43.56
N ILE A 32 14.97 -44.43 -44.39
CA ILE A 32 14.88 -43.00 -43.97
C ILE A 32 13.51 -42.60 -43.41
N PHE A 33 12.44 -43.39 -43.59
CA PHE A 33 11.06 -43.06 -43.15
C PHE A 33 10.62 -43.64 -41.82
N ALA A 34 11.42 -44.41 -41.11
CA ALA A 34 11.05 -45.07 -39.84
C ALA A 34 11.25 -44.18 -38.60
N VAL A 35 11.77 -42.91 -38.73
CA VAL A 35 12.06 -42.02 -37.58
C VAL A 35 11.01 -40.95 -37.36
N LEU A 36 10.03 -40.78 -38.23
CA LEU A 36 9.11 -39.65 -38.19
C LEU A 36 7.91 -39.73 -37.19
N PRO A 37 7.31 -40.87 -36.82
CA PRO A 37 6.18 -40.87 -35.91
C PRO A 37 6.53 -40.49 -34.46
N GLY A 38 7.75 -40.79 -34.03
CA GLY A 38 8.22 -40.43 -32.67
C GLY A 38 8.60 -38.95 -32.54
N TYR A 39 9.15 -38.36 -33.57
CA TYR A 39 9.58 -36.96 -33.59
C TYR A 39 8.39 -36.00 -33.60
N HIS A 40 7.35 -36.25 -34.38
CA HIS A 40 6.13 -35.45 -34.44
C HIS A 40 5.34 -35.52 -33.12
N ARG A 41 5.26 -36.67 -32.46
CA ARG A 41 4.59 -36.82 -31.15
C ARG A 41 5.33 -36.09 -30.03
N THR A 42 6.65 -36.10 -29.99
CA THR A 42 7.45 -35.40 -28.98
C THR A 42 7.46 -33.88 -29.23
N MET A 43 7.48 -33.41 -30.45
CA MET A 43 7.40 -32.00 -30.80
C MET A 43 6.02 -31.42 -30.47
N GLY A 44 4.92 -32.15 -30.75
CA GLY A 44 3.57 -31.77 -30.36
C GLY A 44 3.39 -31.62 -28.84
N ARG A 45 3.93 -32.57 -28.03
CA ARG A 45 3.88 -32.48 -26.56
C ARG A 45 4.65 -31.29 -26.00
N ARG A 46 5.79 -30.90 -26.60
CA ARG A 46 6.57 -29.72 -26.18
C ARG A 46 5.81 -28.42 -26.45
N VAL A 47 5.25 -28.28 -27.67
CA VAL A 47 4.46 -27.10 -28.06
C VAL A 47 3.24 -26.96 -27.16
N SER A 48 2.50 -28.05 -26.90
CA SER A 48 1.32 -28.02 -26.03
C SER A 48 1.65 -27.60 -24.60
N GLY A 49 2.78 -28.06 -24.01
CA GLY A 49 3.17 -27.65 -22.66
C GLY A 49 3.56 -26.17 -22.57
N VAL A 50 4.25 -25.62 -23.59
CA VAL A 50 4.56 -24.19 -23.66
C VAL A 50 3.29 -23.36 -23.84
N LEU A 51 2.34 -23.81 -24.68
CA LEU A 51 1.04 -23.14 -24.85
C LEU A 51 0.23 -23.13 -23.56
N ALA A 52 0.17 -24.25 -22.83
CA ALA A 52 -0.49 -24.31 -21.53
C ALA A 52 0.13 -23.34 -20.52
N PHE A 53 1.46 -23.27 -20.45
CA PHE A 53 2.18 -22.28 -19.62
C PHE A 53 1.82 -20.84 -20.03
N ALA A 54 1.85 -20.55 -21.33
CA ALA A 54 1.50 -19.22 -21.85
C ALA A 54 0.04 -18.83 -21.54
N VAL A 55 -0.89 -19.77 -21.63
CA VAL A 55 -2.29 -19.53 -21.24
C VAL A 55 -2.40 -19.15 -19.76
N LEU A 56 -1.71 -19.84 -18.85
CA LEU A 56 -1.70 -19.49 -17.44
C LEU A 56 -1.10 -18.11 -17.17
N VAL A 57 0.00 -17.77 -17.83
CA VAL A 57 0.59 -16.42 -17.76
C VAL A 57 -0.37 -15.36 -18.29
N LEU A 58 -1.04 -15.61 -19.42
CA LEU A 58 -2.05 -14.70 -19.97
C LEU A 58 -3.25 -14.53 -19.02
N ILE A 59 -3.71 -15.58 -18.35
CA ILE A 59 -4.76 -15.48 -17.32
C ILE A 59 -4.27 -14.59 -16.16
N ALA A 60 -3.04 -14.80 -15.68
CA ALA A 60 -2.48 -13.98 -14.59
C ALA A 60 -2.39 -12.49 -15.01
N ILE A 61 -1.93 -12.19 -16.23
CA ILE A 61 -1.88 -10.83 -16.77
C ILE A 61 -3.30 -10.24 -16.92
N ALA A 62 -4.26 -11.03 -17.43
CA ALA A 62 -5.63 -10.58 -17.59
C ALA A 62 -6.30 -10.28 -16.26
N THR A 63 -6.03 -11.09 -15.21
CA THR A 63 -6.53 -10.83 -13.85
C THR A 63 -5.93 -9.54 -13.27
N ALA A 64 -4.62 -9.32 -13.43
CA ALA A 64 -3.97 -8.10 -13.00
C ALA A 64 -4.50 -6.85 -13.73
N TRP A 65 -4.84 -6.99 -15.02
CA TRP A 65 -5.42 -5.91 -15.81
C TRP A 65 -6.87 -5.62 -15.42
N GLU A 66 -7.65 -6.64 -15.15
CA GLU A 66 -9.07 -6.53 -14.74
C GLU A 66 -9.24 -5.83 -13.39
N GLN A 67 -8.28 -5.96 -12.47
CA GLN A 67 -8.29 -5.26 -11.19
C GLN A 67 -8.06 -3.74 -11.33
N GLN A 68 -7.55 -3.26 -12.46
CA GLN A 68 -7.37 -1.83 -12.66
C GLN A 68 -8.73 -1.14 -12.78
N PRO A 69 -8.89 0.07 -12.22
CA PRO A 69 -10.10 0.84 -12.39
C PRO A 69 -10.34 1.22 -13.87
N HIS A 70 -11.58 1.07 -14.32
CA HIS A 70 -11.96 1.37 -15.69
C HIS A 70 -13.29 2.14 -15.74
N GLY A 71 -13.27 3.27 -16.46
CA GLY A 71 -14.47 4.09 -16.66
C GLY A 71 -14.91 4.88 -15.43
N TYR A 72 -15.67 5.92 -15.67
CA TYR A 72 -16.27 6.74 -14.63
C TYR A 72 -17.57 7.36 -15.15
N ARG A 73 -18.44 7.82 -14.24
CA ARG A 73 -19.65 8.58 -14.56
C ARG A 73 -19.33 10.07 -14.58
N ASP A 74 -19.84 10.75 -15.60
CA ASP A 74 -19.72 12.20 -15.74
C ASP A 74 -20.67 12.96 -14.78
N ALA A 75 -20.64 14.28 -14.84
CA ALA A 75 -21.46 15.13 -13.99
C ALA A 75 -22.97 15.02 -14.32
N ALA A 76 -23.35 14.58 -15.52
CA ALA A 76 -24.74 14.43 -15.97
C ALA A 76 -25.34 13.06 -15.55
N ALA A 77 -24.59 12.19 -14.94
CA ALA A 77 -25.09 10.91 -14.42
C ALA A 77 -26.28 11.10 -13.47
N PRO A 78 -27.21 10.12 -13.36
CA PRO A 78 -28.38 10.22 -12.51
C PRO A 78 -28.05 10.71 -11.10
N ALA A 79 -28.89 11.58 -10.55
CA ALA A 79 -28.66 12.13 -9.22
C ALA A 79 -28.63 11.07 -8.11
N THR A 80 -29.26 9.90 -8.34
CA THR A 80 -29.29 8.78 -7.41
C THR A 80 -28.03 7.90 -7.44
N GLU A 81 -27.09 8.20 -8.35
CA GLU A 81 -25.85 7.47 -8.53
C GLU A 81 -24.66 8.32 -8.13
N PHE A 82 -23.59 7.68 -7.67
CA PHE A 82 -22.30 8.33 -7.45
C PHE A 82 -21.69 8.74 -8.79
N GLY A 83 -21.13 9.95 -8.89
CA GLY A 83 -20.49 10.47 -10.08
C GLY A 83 -19.09 11.01 -9.79
N ALA A 84 -18.04 10.37 -10.31
CA ALA A 84 -16.65 10.78 -10.06
C ALA A 84 -16.35 12.21 -10.56
N ALA A 85 -16.98 12.63 -11.67
CA ALA A 85 -16.80 14.01 -12.15
C ALA A 85 -17.42 15.06 -11.21
N ARG A 86 -18.47 14.73 -10.45
CA ARG A 86 -19.03 15.60 -9.42
C ARG A 86 -18.13 15.63 -8.18
N ALA A 87 -17.58 14.48 -7.78
CA ALA A 87 -16.59 14.40 -6.70
C ALA A 87 -15.34 15.23 -7.02
N LEU A 88 -14.84 15.19 -8.26
CA LEU A 88 -13.69 16.01 -8.68
C LEU A 88 -13.94 17.51 -8.52
N ALA A 89 -15.18 18.00 -8.68
CA ALA A 89 -15.48 19.40 -8.43
C ALA A 89 -15.19 19.78 -6.97
N THR A 90 -15.59 18.95 -6.01
CA THR A 90 -15.28 19.14 -4.59
C THR A 90 -13.77 19.09 -4.33
N ILE A 91 -13.05 18.13 -4.94
CA ILE A 91 -11.59 18.03 -4.81
C ILE A 91 -10.92 19.33 -5.26
N ARG A 92 -11.33 19.89 -6.39
CA ARG A 92 -10.80 21.18 -6.89
C ARG A 92 -11.04 22.36 -5.96
N GLU A 93 -12.13 22.35 -5.20
CA GLU A 93 -12.47 23.40 -4.23
C GLU A 93 -11.61 23.33 -2.96
N ILE A 94 -11.26 22.12 -2.50
CA ILE A 94 -10.50 21.90 -1.26
C ILE A 94 -8.99 21.78 -1.49
N ALA A 95 -8.56 21.13 -2.56
CA ALA A 95 -7.15 20.84 -2.86
C ALA A 95 -6.54 21.81 -3.88
N SER A 96 -6.92 23.10 -3.83
CA SER A 96 -6.31 24.13 -4.68
C SER A 96 -4.92 24.56 -4.21
N ARG A 97 -4.62 24.39 -2.93
CA ARG A 97 -3.35 24.68 -2.26
C ARG A 97 -3.15 23.75 -1.07
N PRO A 98 -1.88 23.54 -0.62
CA PRO A 98 -1.62 22.85 0.63
C PRO A 98 -2.34 23.51 1.81
N HIS A 99 -3.03 22.70 2.61
CA HIS A 99 -3.82 23.15 3.76
C HIS A 99 -3.49 22.32 5.02
N PRO A 100 -2.21 22.30 5.45
CA PRO A 100 -1.83 21.58 6.65
C PRO A 100 -2.45 22.23 7.89
N VAL A 101 -2.66 21.43 8.92
CA VAL A 101 -3.25 21.86 10.18
C VAL A 101 -2.55 23.10 10.76
N GLY A 102 -3.33 24.06 11.28
CA GLY A 102 -2.84 25.31 11.86
C GLY A 102 -2.56 26.40 10.82
N THR A 103 -3.02 26.28 9.58
CA THR A 103 -2.92 27.32 8.55
C THR A 103 -4.28 27.96 8.24
N ALA A 104 -4.27 29.18 7.73
CA ALA A 104 -5.51 29.86 7.31
C ALA A 104 -6.21 29.12 6.15
N GLU A 105 -5.47 28.45 5.28
CA GLU A 105 -6.07 27.66 4.19
C GLU A 105 -6.79 26.43 4.74
N HIS A 106 -6.24 25.77 5.77
CA HIS A 106 -6.93 24.71 6.48
C HIS A 106 -8.26 25.18 7.10
N ASP A 107 -8.28 26.33 7.74
CA ASP A 107 -9.52 26.91 8.28
C ASP A 107 -10.54 27.19 7.18
N ARG A 108 -10.10 27.72 6.01
CA ARG A 108 -10.95 27.93 4.85
C ARG A 108 -11.57 26.62 4.34
N VAL A 109 -10.77 25.55 4.24
CA VAL A 109 -11.25 24.23 3.82
C VAL A 109 -12.26 23.68 4.81
N ARG A 110 -12.00 23.77 6.12
CA ARG A 110 -12.95 23.35 7.17
C ARG A 110 -14.28 24.08 7.05
N GLU A 111 -14.27 25.40 6.95
CA GLU A 111 -15.50 26.21 6.80
C GLU A 111 -16.27 25.85 5.53
N HIS A 112 -15.58 25.65 4.42
CA HIS A 112 -16.16 25.23 3.15
C HIS A 112 -16.87 23.88 3.27
N LEU A 113 -16.21 22.88 3.86
CA LEU A 113 -16.77 21.54 4.07
C LEU A 113 -17.99 21.55 5.02
N VAL A 114 -17.94 22.32 6.09
CA VAL A 114 -19.10 22.56 6.98
C VAL A 114 -20.27 23.12 6.18
N GLY A 115 -20.03 24.09 5.30
CA GLY A 115 -21.06 24.64 4.40
C GLY A 115 -21.68 23.58 3.50
N LYS A 116 -20.85 22.80 2.81
CA LYS A 116 -21.29 21.69 1.92
C LYS A 116 -22.15 20.65 2.64
N LEU A 117 -21.74 20.24 3.84
CA LEU A 117 -22.48 19.25 4.64
C LEU A 117 -23.84 19.78 5.10
N ARG A 118 -23.92 21.07 5.45
CA ARG A 118 -25.19 21.74 5.77
C ARG A 118 -26.10 21.88 4.55
N GLU A 119 -25.54 22.18 3.37
CA GLU A 119 -26.28 22.19 2.09
C GLU A 119 -26.87 20.82 1.76
N LEU A 120 -26.16 19.72 2.12
CA LEU A 120 -26.69 18.36 2.05
C LEU A 120 -27.78 18.08 3.09
N GLY A 121 -28.12 19.04 3.97
CA GLY A 121 -29.14 18.92 5.01
C GLY A 121 -28.72 18.03 6.18
N LEU A 122 -27.43 17.96 6.48
CA LEU A 122 -26.91 17.25 7.65
C LEU A 122 -26.80 18.21 8.84
N ASP A 123 -27.08 17.70 10.04
CA ASP A 123 -26.81 18.41 11.29
C ASP A 123 -25.29 18.40 11.54
N THR A 124 -24.65 19.55 11.30
CA THR A 124 -23.21 19.66 11.19
C THR A 124 -22.61 20.57 12.26
N ASP A 125 -21.66 20.02 13.00
CA ASP A 125 -20.90 20.70 14.06
C ASP A 125 -19.38 20.47 13.88
N VAL A 126 -18.57 21.37 14.47
CA VAL A 126 -17.11 21.22 14.57
C VAL A 126 -16.77 20.89 16.02
N ARG A 127 -16.21 19.71 16.23
CA ARG A 127 -15.78 19.26 17.57
C ARG A 127 -14.30 19.52 17.76
N TYR A 128 -14.00 20.52 18.57
CA TYR A 128 -12.63 20.84 18.97
C TYR A 128 -12.14 19.91 20.07
N GLY A 129 -10.86 19.53 20.01
CA GLY A 129 -10.22 18.68 21.00
C GLY A 129 -8.68 18.77 20.94
N VAL A 130 -8.03 18.09 21.86
CA VAL A 130 -6.57 17.90 21.82
C VAL A 130 -6.31 16.43 21.58
N GLY A 131 -5.76 16.12 20.42
CA GLY A 131 -5.34 14.78 20.05
C GLY A 131 -3.91 14.48 20.48
N LYS A 132 -3.62 13.19 20.64
CA LYS A 132 -2.29 12.67 20.93
C LYS A 132 -2.00 11.51 19.98
N TYR A 133 -0.79 11.46 19.39
CA TYR A 133 -0.39 10.35 18.51
C TYR A 133 -0.55 8.99 19.19
N PRO A 134 -1.38 8.08 18.66
CA PRO A 134 -1.78 6.88 19.37
C PRO A 134 -0.84 5.68 19.21
N VAL A 135 0.01 5.66 18.16
CA VAL A 135 0.61 4.43 17.67
C VAL A 135 1.93 4.07 18.36
N ASP A 136 2.76 5.05 18.71
CA ASP A 136 4.06 4.81 19.36
C ASP A 136 4.18 5.57 20.68
N PRO A 137 3.81 4.96 21.80
CA PRO A 137 3.90 5.61 23.10
C PRO A 137 5.35 5.82 23.58
N HIS A 138 6.35 5.18 22.96
CA HIS A 138 7.76 5.28 23.33
C HIS A 138 8.56 6.25 22.47
N ARG A 139 7.91 7.04 21.64
CA ARG A 139 8.61 8.07 20.85
C ARG A 139 9.42 8.98 21.75
N ALA A 140 10.63 9.34 21.29
CA ALA A 140 11.49 10.27 22.01
C ALA A 140 10.84 11.64 22.22
N VAL A 141 9.92 12.05 21.32
CA VAL A 141 9.11 13.27 21.39
C VAL A 141 7.64 12.89 21.24
N ALA A 142 6.82 13.20 22.23
CA ALA A 142 5.38 13.02 22.09
C ALA A 142 4.81 14.05 21.12
N VAL A 143 3.81 13.64 20.35
CA VAL A 143 3.10 14.49 19.38
C VAL A 143 1.67 14.70 19.84
N LEU A 144 1.28 15.96 19.95
CA LEU A 144 -0.09 16.39 20.24
C LEU A 144 -0.49 17.53 19.32
N GLY A 145 -1.76 17.89 19.30
CA GLY A 145 -2.24 19.07 18.60
C GLY A 145 -3.70 19.38 18.90
N GLN A 146 -4.05 20.63 18.63
CA GLN A 146 -5.45 21.04 18.62
C GLN A 146 -6.08 20.56 17.31
N THR A 147 -7.29 20.03 17.40
CA THR A 147 -8.02 19.48 16.26
C THR A 147 -9.43 20.04 16.20
N GLY A 148 -9.99 20.14 15.00
CA GLY A 148 -11.36 20.57 14.75
C GLY A 148 -12.08 19.59 13.82
N ASN A 149 -12.46 18.42 14.34
CA ASN A 149 -13.17 17.40 13.56
C ASN A 149 -14.57 17.90 13.14
N ILE A 150 -14.91 17.71 11.86
CA ILE A 150 -16.25 18.01 11.35
C ILE A 150 -17.12 16.76 11.54
N VAL A 151 -18.24 16.92 12.26
CA VAL A 151 -19.19 15.84 12.52
C VAL A 151 -20.54 16.23 11.98
N ALA A 152 -21.03 15.52 10.98
CA ALA A 152 -22.31 15.81 10.33
C ALA A 152 -23.22 14.58 10.38
N ARG A 153 -24.40 14.74 11.00
CA ARG A 153 -25.30 13.64 11.33
C ARG A 153 -26.54 13.62 10.43
N TRP A 154 -26.86 12.43 9.97
CA TRP A 154 -28.15 12.07 9.39
C TRP A 154 -28.83 11.02 10.28
N PRO A 155 -29.86 11.41 11.09
CA PRO A 155 -30.45 10.51 12.07
C PRO A 155 -31.20 9.36 11.41
N GLY A 156 -31.03 8.19 11.95
CA GLY A 156 -31.77 6.97 11.59
C GLY A 156 -33.13 6.89 12.27
N ARG A 157 -34.05 6.10 11.68
CA ARG A 157 -35.42 5.95 12.21
C ARG A 157 -35.52 5.01 13.43
N ALA A 158 -34.63 3.99 13.51
CA ALA A 158 -34.64 2.96 14.54
C ALA A 158 -33.21 2.42 14.76
N ALA A 159 -32.28 3.29 15.13
CA ALA A 159 -30.86 3.02 15.14
C ALA A 159 -30.48 1.89 16.13
N THR A 160 -29.78 0.90 15.63
CA THR A 160 -29.12 -0.16 16.40
C THR A 160 -27.62 0.12 16.61
N GLY A 161 -27.13 1.18 15.98
CA GLY A 161 -25.77 1.68 16.04
C GLY A 161 -25.60 2.84 15.08
N THR A 162 -24.36 3.27 14.87
CA THR A 162 -23.98 4.37 13.98
C THR A 162 -23.08 3.89 12.86
N VAL A 163 -23.31 4.36 11.64
CA VAL A 163 -22.44 4.18 10.49
C VAL A 163 -21.64 5.47 10.29
N TYR A 164 -20.33 5.40 10.41
CA TYR A 164 -19.42 6.52 10.20
C TYR A 164 -18.78 6.41 8.82
N LEU A 165 -18.86 7.49 8.03
CA LEU A 165 -18.08 7.68 6.81
C LEU A 165 -16.94 8.63 7.17
N VAL A 166 -15.71 8.13 7.13
CA VAL A 166 -14.53 8.83 7.66
C VAL A 166 -13.56 9.13 6.52
N ALA A 167 -13.00 10.33 6.55
CA ALA A 167 -11.89 10.80 5.70
C ALA A 167 -11.19 11.94 6.45
N HIS A 168 -9.90 12.18 6.21
CA HIS A 168 -9.26 13.36 6.79
C HIS A 168 -9.28 14.54 5.83
N TYR A 169 -9.29 15.77 6.36
CA TYR A 169 -9.39 16.97 5.52
C TYR A 169 -8.17 17.88 5.59
N ASP A 170 -7.17 17.55 6.39
CA ASP A 170 -5.87 18.21 6.35
C ASP A 170 -4.98 17.62 5.28
N SER A 171 -3.98 18.37 4.83
CA SER A 171 -2.96 17.89 3.89
C SER A 171 -1.57 18.07 4.47
N VAL A 172 -0.58 17.38 3.86
CA VAL A 172 0.83 17.66 4.14
C VAL A 172 1.24 19.06 3.68
N PRO A 173 2.29 19.65 4.27
CA PRO A 173 2.82 20.95 3.80
C PRO A 173 3.35 20.93 2.36
N SER A 174 3.76 19.78 1.84
CA SER A 174 4.40 19.65 0.51
C SER A 174 3.41 19.47 -0.64
N GLY A 175 2.14 19.13 -0.38
CA GLY A 175 1.15 18.84 -1.41
C GLY A 175 -0.25 19.33 -1.07
N PRO A 176 -1.09 19.63 -2.08
CA PRO A 176 -2.46 20.08 -1.86
C PRO A 176 -3.43 19.00 -1.38
N GLY A 177 -3.02 17.70 -1.35
CA GLY A 177 -3.83 16.62 -0.82
C GLY A 177 -5.07 16.30 -1.66
N ALA A 178 -4.96 16.32 -2.99
CA ALA A 178 -6.10 16.04 -3.86
C ALA A 178 -6.53 14.58 -3.80
N ASN A 179 -5.56 13.67 -3.76
CA ASN A 179 -5.80 12.25 -3.54
C ASN A 179 -5.82 11.93 -2.04
N ASP A 180 -4.87 12.45 -1.29
CA ASP A 180 -4.61 12.18 0.12
C ASP A 180 -5.02 13.38 1.00
N ASP A 181 -6.24 13.44 1.58
CA ASP A 181 -7.36 12.52 1.37
C ASP A 181 -8.57 13.25 0.75
N GLY A 182 -8.29 14.20 -0.17
CA GLY A 182 -9.34 14.94 -0.90
C GLY A 182 -10.28 14.02 -1.69
N VAL A 183 -9.77 12.88 -2.20
CA VAL A 183 -10.62 11.84 -2.83
C VAL A 183 -11.55 11.20 -1.79
N GLY A 184 -11.08 10.86 -0.60
CA GLY A 184 -11.92 10.33 0.47
C GLY A 184 -13.00 11.31 0.90
N VAL A 185 -12.62 12.56 1.18
CA VAL A 185 -13.57 13.64 1.51
C VAL A 185 -14.65 13.79 0.43
N ALA A 186 -14.26 13.90 -0.83
CA ALA A 186 -15.21 14.08 -1.94
C ALA A 186 -16.07 12.82 -2.17
N THR A 187 -15.49 11.63 -1.97
CA THR A 187 -16.22 10.36 -2.03
C THR A 187 -17.33 10.31 -0.98
N VAL A 188 -17.03 10.68 0.25
CA VAL A 188 -18.02 10.71 1.34
C VAL A 188 -19.15 11.70 1.04
N LEU A 189 -18.83 12.93 0.62
CA LEU A 189 -19.83 13.95 0.32
C LEU A 189 -20.72 13.53 -0.85
N GLU A 190 -20.15 13.06 -1.94
CA GLU A 190 -20.90 12.63 -3.13
C GLU A 190 -21.73 11.36 -2.88
N ALA A 191 -21.22 10.42 -2.09
CA ALA A 191 -21.98 9.23 -1.68
C ALA A 191 -23.21 9.61 -0.84
N VAL A 192 -23.06 10.51 0.13
CA VAL A 192 -24.18 11.03 0.93
C VAL A 192 -25.19 11.78 0.04
N ARG A 193 -24.72 12.59 -0.91
CA ARG A 193 -25.59 13.28 -1.89
C ARG A 193 -26.41 12.27 -2.69
N ALA A 194 -25.78 11.22 -3.24
CA ALA A 194 -26.44 10.18 -4.03
C ALA A 194 -27.45 9.38 -3.21
N LEU A 195 -27.10 9.01 -1.97
CA LEU A 195 -27.98 8.31 -1.04
C LEU A 195 -29.22 9.14 -0.70
N ARG A 196 -29.08 10.46 -0.46
CA ARG A 196 -30.20 11.36 -0.23
C ARG A 196 -31.09 11.50 -1.47
N ALA A 197 -30.49 11.69 -2.64
CA ALA A 197 -31.24 11.77 -3.90
C ALA A 197 -32.00 10.49 -4.22
N SER A 198 -31.51 9.32 -3.76
CA SER A 198 -32.21 8.04 -3.90
C SER A 198 -33.41 7.88 -2.97
N GLY A 199 -33.68 8.84 -2.07
CA GLY A 199 -34.76 8.77 -1.10
C GLY A 199 -34.48 7.78 0.05
N LEU A 200 -33.21 7.41 0.28
CA LEU A 200 -32.85 6.51 1.38
C LEU A 200 -33.39 7.05 2.72
N GLN A 201 -34.00 6.15 3.46
CA GLN A 201 -34.45 6.40 4.82
C GLN A 201 -33.66 5.47 5.76
N PRO A 202 -32.53 5.90 6.30
CA PRO A 202 -31.66 5.04 7.05
C PRO A 202 -32.36 4.51 8.32
N ARG A 203 -32.13 3.24 8.67
CA ARG A 203 -32.52 2.68 9.98
C ARG A 203 -31.55 3.19 11.04
N ASN A 204 -30.26 3.09 10.78
CA ASN A 204 -29.19 3.51 11.68
C ASN A 204 -28.81 4.96 11.47
N ASP A 205 -28.20 5.58 12.48
CA ASP A 205 -27.60 6.90 12.31
C ASP A 205 -26.45 6.81 11.30
N LEU A 206 -26.38 7.74 10.37
CA LEU A 206 -25.27 7.90 9.45
C LEU A 206 -24.54 9.19 9.81
N VAL A 207 -23.24 9.11 10.06
CA VAL A 207 -22.40 10.22 10.47
C VAL A 207 -21.25 10.37 9.49
N VAL A 208 -21.10 11.55 8.91
CA VAL A 208 -19.87 11.96 8.25
C VAL A 208 -18.94 12.50 9.31
N LEU A 209 -17.77 11.91 9.45
CA LEU A 209 -16.69 12.34 10.32
C LEU A 209 -15.49 12.70 9.46
N LEU A 210 -15.27 14.00 9.25
CA LEU A 210 -14.04 14.46 8.61
C LEU A 210 -13.04 14.80 9.71
N THR A 211 -12.00 13.99 9.81
CA THR A 211 -10.97 14.09 10.84
C THR A 211 -9.94 15.15 10.50
N ASP A 212 -9.35 15.73 11.53
CA ASP A 212 -8.36 16.79 11.44
C ASP A 212 -6.99 16.30 11.91
N ALA A 213 -5.92 16.87 11.35
CA ALA A 213 -4.55 16.62 11.79
C ALA A 213 -4.16 15.12 11.76
N GLU A 214 -4.63 14.41 10.74
CA GLU A 214 -4.25 13.02 10.47
C GLU A 214 -2.77 12.94 10.12
N GLU A 215 -2.32 13.78 9.20
CA GLU A 215 -0.98 13.83 8.62
C GLU A 215 0.16 14.10 9.63
N VAL A 216 -0.19 14.67 10.75
CA VAL A 216 0.76 14.94 11.83
C VAL A 216 0.67 13.91 12.96
N GLY A 217 -0.19 12.91 12.81
CA GLY A 217 -0.23 11.77 13.72
C GLY A 217 -1.62 11.36 14.20
N LEU A 218 -2.62 11.26 13.33
CA LEU A 218 -3.98 10.73 13.58
C LEU A 218 -4.69 11.48 14.73
N LEU A 219 -4.37 12.78 14.92
CA LEU A 219 -4.73 13.49 16.15
C LEU A 219 -6.24 13.70 16.26
N GLY A 220 -6.92 13.96 15.13
CA GLY A 220 -8.37 14.15 15.12
C GLY A 220 -9.14 12.89 15.45
N ALA A 221 -8.76 11.78 14.85
CA ALA A 221 -9.39 10.48 15.11
C ALA A 221 -9.17 10.05 16.57
N GLU A 222 -7.96 10.24 17.12
CA GLU A 222 -7.68 9.94 18.54
C GLU A 222 -8.48 10.85 19.48
N ALA A 223 -8.54 12.16 19.19
CA ALA A 223 -9.35 13.07 19.99
C ALA A 223 -10.84 12.71 19.95
N PHE A 224 -11.37 12.33 18.79
CA PHE A 224 -12.74 11.87 18.64
C PHE A 224 -13.00 10.58 19.42
N ALA A 225 -12.13 9.58 19.27
CA ALA A 225 -12.28 8.29 19.93
C ALA A 225 -12.20 8.39 21.47
N THR A 226 -11.27 9.20 22.01
CA THR A 226 -11.05 9.34 23.46
C THR A 226 -12.04 10.28 24.14
N SER A 227 -12.72 11.16 23.40
CA SER A 227 -13.75 12.07 23.94
C SER A 227 -15.14 11.44 24.08
N GLY A 228 -15.29 10.12 23.95
CA GLY A 228 -16.58 9.43 24.00
C GLY A 228 -17.36 9.54 22.68
N GLY A 229 -16.66 9.71 21.55
CA GLY A 229 -17.25 9.75 20.21
C GLY A 229 -17.86 8.43 19.74
N ALA A 230 -17.47 7.30 20.34
CA ALA A 230 -18.03 5.99 20.03
C ALA A 230 -19.50 5.90 20.50
N ASP A 231 -20.35 5.39 19.61
CA ASP A 231 -21.73 5.07 19.95
C ASP A 231 -21.77 3.84 20.88
N PRO A 232 -22.32 3.94 22.12
CA PRO A 232 -22.40 2.80 23.03
C PRO A 232 -23.26 1.65 22.49
N ARG A 233 -24.06 1.89 21.46
CA ARG A 233 -24.83 0.85 20.75
C ARG A 233 -23.98 0.06 19.75
N GLY A 234 -22.77 0.51 19.46
CA GLY A 234 -21.86 0.00 18.44
C GLY A 234 -21.77 0.93 17.24
N GLY A 235 -20.57 1.00 16.63
CA GLY A 235 -20.29 1.83 15.48
C GLY A 235 -19.56 1.02 14.40
N VAL A 236 -19.95 1.23 13.13
CA VAL A 236 -19.22 0.75 11.97
C VAL A 236 -18.63 1.93 11.24
N VAL A 237 -17.35 1.85 10.91
CA VAL A 237 -16.60 2.89 10.21
C VAL A 237 -16.23 2.40 8.81
N ILE A 238 -16.50 3.23 7.81
CA ILE A 238 -15.94 3.10 6.46
C ILE A 238 -14.89 4.22 6.36
N ASN A 239 -13.63 3.86 6.55
CA ASN A 239 -12.51 4.79 6.46
C ASN A 239 -11.99 4.86 5.04
N HIS A 240 -11.67 6.06 4.60
CA HIS A 240 -11.12 6.36 3.29
C HIS A 240 -9.70 6.87 3.46
N GLU A 241 -8.84 6.49 2.51
CA GLU A 241 -7.42 6.83 2.59
C GLU A 241 -6.78 6.71 1.20
N ALA A 242 -5.66 7.40 1.00
CA ALA A 242 -4.87 7.28 -0.21
C ALA A 242 -3.35 7.27 0.08
N ARG A 243 -2.63 6.46 -0.67
CA ARG A 243 -1.17 6.44 -0.67
C ARG A 243 -0.62 6.57 -2.09
N GLY A 244 -1.34 7.27 -2.93
CA GLY A 244 -1.01 7.42 -4.35
C GLY A 244 -2.05 8.23 -5.09
N ALA A 245 -1.99 8.22 -6.42
CA ALA A 245 -2.86 9.01 -7.28
C ALA A 245 -3.68 8.12 -8.26
N GLY A 246 -4.05 6.90 -7.83
CA GLY A 246 -4.84 5.99 -8.65
C GLY A 246 -4.67 4.52 -8.24
N GLY A 247 -5.20 3.62 -9.06
CA GLY A 247 -5.25 2.19 -8.78
C GLY A 247 -6.54 1.77 -8.06
N PRO A 248 -6.78 0.46 -7.90
CA PRO A 248 -8.00 -0.04 -7.29
C PRO A 248 -8.07 0.36 -5.81
N PRO A 249 -9.21 0.89 -5.34
CA PRO A 249 -9.46 0.99 -3.92
C PRO A 249 -9.50 -0.42 -3.29
N MET A 250 -8.64 -0.66 -2.32
CA MET A 250 -8.50 -1.95 -1.64
C MET A 250 -8.92 -1.83 -0.19
N LEU A 251 -9.71 -2.79 0.31
CA LEU A 251 -9.87 -2.99 1.74
C LEU A 251 -8.63 -3.72 2.25
N TRP A 252 -7.71 -3.00 2.86
CA TRP A 252 -6.41 -3.49 3.26
C TRP A 252 -6.26 -3.75 4.76
N ARG A 253 -7.18 -3.20 5.57
CA ARG A 253 -7.34 -3.51 6.99
C ARG A 253 -8.81 -3.62 7.35
N ILE A 254 -9.11 -4.41 8.37
CA ILE A 254 -10.47 -4.63 8.87
C ILE A 254 -10.42 -4.96 10.37
N SER A 255 -11.38 -4.45 11.13
CA SER A 255 -11.55 -4.84 12.55
C SER A 255 -12.01 -6.27 12.70
N HIS A 256 -11.56 -6.93 13.74
CA HIS A 256 -11.97 -8.29 14.08
C HIS A 256 -12.87 -8.33 15.33
N PRO A 257 -13.83 -9.26 15.34
CA PRO A 257 -14.22 -10.26 14.34
C PRO A 257 -14.85 -9.64 13.09
N ASP A 258 -14.59 -10.23 11.91
CA ASP A 258 -14.80 -9.58 10.60
C ASP A 258 -16.04 -10.04 9.82
N ALA A 259 -16.65 -11.18 10.14
CA ALA A 259 -17.70 -11.76 9.28
C ALA A 259 -18.89 -10.82 9.02
N GLY A 260 -19.29 -10.05 10.04
CA GLY A 260 -20.37 -9.07 9.89
C GLY A 260 -20.02 -7.93 8.93
N LEU A 261 -18.76 -7.50 8.92
CA LEU A 261 -18.23 -6.47 8.03
C LEU A 261 -18.05 -7.02 6.61
N ILE A 262 -17.38 -8.15 6.47
CA ILE A 262 -17.13 -8.80 5.18
C ILE A 262 -18.42 -9.19 4.47
N SER A 263 -19.47 -9.54 5.20
CA SER A 263 -20.78 -9.83 4.59
C SER A 263 -21.38 -8.63 3.84
N VAL A 264 -20.99 -7.40 4.18
CA VAL A 264 -21.37 -6.20 3.42
C VAL A 264 -20.44 -6.01 2.23
N VAL A 265 -19.15 -6.26 2.41
CA VAL A 265 -18.14 -6.14 1.33
C VAL A 265 -18.43 -7.09 0.17
N THR A 266 -19.06 -8.26 0.41
CA THR A 266 -19.49 -9.14 -0.70
C THR A 266 -20.53 -8.51 -1.63
N GLY A 267 -21.23 -7.48 -1.19
CA GLY A 267 -22.27 -6.79 -1.97
C GLY A 267 -21.82 -5.48 -2.62
N VAL A 268 -20.56 -5.06 -2.42
CA VAL A 268 -20.04 -3.86 -3.10
C VAL A 268 -19.62 -4.20 -4.54
N PRO A 269 -19.70 -3.24 -5.49
CA PRO A 269 -19.41 -3.51 -6.90
C PRO A 269 -17.94 -3.92 -7.19
N HIS A 270 -16.99 -3.47 -6.37
CA HIS A 270 -15.57 -3.71 -6.56
C HIS A 270 -14.91 -4.18 -5.25
N PRO A 271 -15.14 -5.44 -4.81
CA PRO A 271 -14.68 -5.94 -3.52
C PRO A 271 -13.18 -6.33 -3.55
N ASN A 272 -12.31 -5.35 -3.84
CA ASN A 272 -10.86 -5.57 -3.90
C ASN A 272 -10.31 -5.79 -2.50
N THR A 273 -10.24 -7.04 -2.08
CA THR A 273 -9.69 -7.45 -0.79
C THR A 273 -9.37 -8.93 -0.75
N ASP A 274 -8.45 -9.32 0.10
CA ASP A 274 -8.19 -10.71 0.45
C ASP A 274 -7.71 -10.85 1.89
N SER A 275 -7.85 -12.05 2.45
CA SER A 275 -7.46 -12.31 3.84
C SER A 275 -5.95 -12.21 4.11
N LEU A 276 -5.09 -12.32 3.11
CA LEU A 276 -3.65 -12.12 3.30
C LEU A 276 -3.35 -10.63 3.46
N SER A 277 -3.90 -9.80 2.57
CA SER A 277 -3.74 -8.34 2.61
C SER A 277 -4.26 -7.76 3.92
N THR A 278 -5.45 -8.16 4.38
CA THR A 278 -6.02 -7.66 5.65
C THR A 278 -5.34 -8.21 6.91
N THR A 279 -4.67 -9.37 6.82
CA THR A 279 -3.87 -9.91 7.93
C THR A 279 -2.52 -9.22 8.06
N LEU A 280 -1.89 -8.84 6.95
CA LEU A 280 -0.54 -8.27 6.91
C LEU A 280 -0.52 -6.73 6.76
N GLY A 281 -1.63 -6.13 6.33
CA GLY A 281 -1.65 -4.80 5.74
C GLY A 281 -1.15 -3.66 6.62
N GLY A 282 -1.48 -3.64 7.91
CA GLY A 282 -1.14 -2.51 8.78
C GLY A 282 0.34 -2.41 9.15
N ASP A 283 0.90 -3.52 9.66
CA ASP A 283 2.22 -3.51 10.29
C ASP A 283 3.37 -3.54 9.27
N GLN A 284 3.14 -4.05 8.05
CA GLN A 284 4.19 -4.28 7.06
C GLN A 284 4.48 -3.08 6.15
N THR A 285 3.54 -2.15 6.04
CA THR A 285 3.68 -1.01 5.11
C THR A 285 4.30 0.22 5.75
N GLY A 286 4.39 0.26 7.09
CA GLY A 286 4.86 1.43 7.85
C GLY A 286 3.93 2.66 7.68
N SER A 287 2.71 2.45 7.20
CA SER A 287 1.67 3.47 7.03
C SER A 287 0.55 3.23 8.02
N ASN A 288 0.06 4.28 8.63
CA ASN A 288 -1.11 4.26 9.50
C ASN A 288 -2.17 5.20 8.95
N THR A 289 -3.41 4.94 9.30
CA THR A 289 -4.59 5.75 8.99
C THR A 289 -5.40 5.91 10.27
N ASP A 290 -6.48 6.61 10.22
CA ASP A 290 -7.43 6.77 11.34
C ASP A 290 -7.93 5.43 11.93
N PHE A 291 -7.77 4.33 11.18
CA PHE A 291 -7.99 2.98 11.71
C PHE A 291 -7.24 2.73 13.03
N ALA A 292 -5.97 3.12 13.11
CA ALA A 292 -5.13 2.85 14.28
C ALA A 292 -5.56 3.65 15.52
N ALA A 293 -6.31 4.74 15.33
CA ALA A 293 -6.89 5.52 16.43
C ALA A 293 -8.30 5.04 16.78
N LEU A 294 -9.08 4.54 15.81
CA LEU A 294 -10.49 4.21 16.02
C LEU A 294 -10.71 2.77 16.52
N ASP A 295 -10.04 1.77 15.89
CA ASP A 295 -10.23 0.35 16.22
C ASP A 295 -9.97 0.01 17.69
N PRO A 296 -8.89 0.49 18.35
CA PRO A 296 -8.63 0.21 19.76
C PRO A 296 -9.70 0.79 20.73
N HIS A 297 -10.52 1.74 20.25
CA HIS A 297 -11.56 2.39 21.03
C HIS A 297 -12.97 1.83 20.75
N GLY A 298 -13.05 0.63 20.14
CA GLY A 298 -14.30 -0.11 19.98
C GLY A 298 -15.09 0.23 18.71
N PHE A 299 -14.52 0.99 17.78
CA PHE A 299 -15.09 1.13 16.44
C PHE A 299 -14.76 -0.11 15.60
N ARG A 300 -15.69 -0.49 14.75
CA ARG A 300 -15.53 -1.60 13.80
C ARG A 300 -15.25 -1.02 12.42
N VAL A 301 -14.01 -1.06 12.00
CA VAL A 301 -13.50 -0.29 10.87
C VAL A 301 -13.29 -1.17 9.64
N LEU A 302 -13.77 -0.70 8.50
CA LEU A 302 -13.35 -1.08 7.15
C LEU A 302 -12.41 0.02 6.65
N ASP A 303 -11.13 -0.29 6.48
CA ASP A 303 -10.09 0.64 6.08
C ASP A 303 -9.74 0.46 4.60
N TRP A 304 -10.23 1.37 3.78
CA TRP A 304 -10.08 1.34 2.34
C TRP A 304 -9.04 2.37 1.90
N ALA A 305 -8.10 1.93 1.05
CA ALA A 305 -7.10 2.81 0.47
C ALA A 305 -6.78 2.42 -0.98
N PHE A 306 -6.28 3.36 -1.75
CA PHE A 306 -5.62 3.08 -3.04
C PHE A 306 -4.17 3.54 -2.99
N ALA A 307 -3.27 2.82 -3.69
CA ALA A 307 -1.83 3.04 -3.60
C ALA A 307 -1.10 3.06 -4.96
N GLY A 308 -1.83 3.03 -6.06
CA GLY A 308 -1.22 3.13 -7.38
C GLY A 308 -0.72 4.54 -7.69
N ARG A 309 0.29 4.67 -8.55
CA ARG A 309 0.94 5.95 -8.88
C ARG A 309 1.44 6.71 -7.64
N ASN A 310 1.97 5.98 -6.68
CA ASN A 310 2.33 6.47 -5.35
C ASN A 310 3.54 7.43 -5.33
N ALA A 311 4.22 7.67 -6.45
CA ALA A 311 5.22 8.73 -6.59
C ALA A 311 4.66 10.13 -6.33
N TYR A 312 3.34 10.31 -6.45
CA TYR A 312 2.64 11.57 -6.17
C TYR A 312 2.23 11.74 -4.71
N TYR A 313 2.37 10.70 -3.89
CA TYR A 313 2.06 10.74 -2.46
C TYR A 313 2.98 11.74 -1.71
N HIS A 314 2.38 12.63 -0.92
CA HIS A 314 3.05 13.70 -0.20
C HIS A 314 3.91 14.63 -1.08
N ASN A 315 3.43 14.94 -2.27
CA ASN A 315 4.13 15.59 -3.36
C ASN A 315 3.34 16.83 -3.82
N PRO A 316 3.96 17.90 -4.34
CA PRO A 316 3.24 19.07 -4.86
C PRO A 316 2.27 18.74 -6.01
N PHE A 317 2.45 17.59 -6.67
CA PHE A 317 1.58 17.07 -7.73
C PHE A 317 0.55 16.05 -7.21
N ASP A 318 0.33 15.97 -5.91
CA ASP A 318 -0.92 15.44 -5.37
C ASP A 318 -2.02 16.50 -5.52
N ASP A 319 -2.32 16.83 -6.76
CA ASP A 319 -3.22 17.89 -7.19
C ASP A 319 -4.42 17.34 -7.98
N PRO A 320 -5.48 18.17 -8.22
CA PRO A 320 -6.68 17.72 -8.92
C PRO A 320 -6.47 17.23 -10.37
N ASP A 321 -5.38 17.61 -11.02
CA ASP A 321 -5.07 17.18 -12.39
C ASP A 321 -4.45 15.77 -12.44
N HIS A 322 -3.96 15.27 -11.31
CA HIS A 322 -3.41 13.90 -11.16
C HIS A 322 -4.39 12.92 -10.53
N VAL A 323 -5.65 13.31 -10.29
CA VAL A 323 -6.71 12.42 -9.78
C VAL A 323 -7.18 11.47 -10.87
N ASP A 324 -7.21 10.16 -10.59
CA ASP A 324 -7.76 9.15 -11.47
C ASP A 324 -9.27 8.98 -11.23
N LEU A 325 -10.09 9.46 -12.16
CA LEU A 325 -11.55 9.41 -12.05
C LEU A 325 -12.12 7.99 -12.01
N ALA A 326 -11.44 6.99 -12.60
CA ALA A 326 -11.90 5.62 -12.52
C ALA A 326 -11.69 5.04 -11.12
N THR A 327 -10.59 5.41 -10.45
CA THR A 327 -10.34 5.12 -9.03
C THR A 327 -11.42 5.76 -8.15
N VAL A 328 -11.69 7.05 -8.34
CA VAL A 328 -12.74 7.77 -7.60
C VAL A 328 -14.11 7.13 -7.80
N GLN A 329 -14.42 6.69 -9.03
CA GLN A 329 -15.69 6.03 -9.33
C GLN A 329 -15.85 4.71 -8.58
N GLN A 330 -14.82 3.83 -8.61
CA GLN A 330 -14.86 2.57 -7.89
C GLN A 330 -14.97 2.79 -6.37
N PHE A 331 -14.21 3.77 -5.86
CA PHE A 331 -14.25 4.11 -4.42
C PHE A 331 -15.65 4.55 -4.01
N GLY A 332 -16.26 5.47 -4.77
CA GLY A 332 -17.58 5.97 -4.49
C GLY A 332 -18.69 4.93 -4.66
N ASP A 333 -18.60 4.05 -5.66
CA ASP A 333 -19.55 2.95 -5.85
C ASP A 333 -19.52 1.99 -4.65
N ASN A 334 -18.32 1.61 -4.17
CA ASN A 334 -18.15 0.77 -2.99
C ASN A 334 -18.69 1.45 -1.72
N THR A 335 -18.33 2.71 -1.51
CA THR A 335 -18.77 3.49 -0.35
C THR A 335 -20.29 3.65 -0.32
N THR A 336 -20.89 4.00 -1.46
CA THR A 336 -22.35 4.18 -1.57
C THR A 336 -23.10 2.87 -1.30
N ALA A 337 -22.60 1.75 -1.82
CA ALA A 337 -23.18 0.42 -1.61
C ALA A 337 -23.05 -0.03 -0.15
N ALA A 338 -21.85 0.08 0.43
CA ALA A 338 -21.59 -0.32 1.81
C ALA A 338 -22.37 0.56 2.82
N ALA A 339 -22.39 1.87 2.61
CA ALA A 339 -23.13 2.79 3.47
C ALA A 339 -24.66 2.51 3.44
N ARG A 340 -25.22 2.24 2.26
CA ARG A 340 -26.64 1.87 2.10
C ARG A 340 -26.97 0.58 2.87
N GLU A 341 -26.12 -0.41 2.77
CA GLU A 341 -26.32 -1.70 3.39
C GLU A 341 -26.19 -1.63 4.92
N PHE A 342 -25.17 -0.98 5.46
CA PHE A 342 -25.03 -0.77 6.89
C PHE A 342 -26.12 0.15 7.46
N ALA A 343 -26.56 1.13 6.69
CA ALA A 343 -27.68 1.99 7.11
C ALA A 343 -28.99 1.22 7.30
N ALA A 344 -29.17 0.06 6.65
CA ALA A 344 -30.38 -0.75 6.73
C ALA A 344 -30.29 -1.90 7.76
N ARG A 345 -29.10 -2.45 8.02
CA ARG A 345 -28.87 -3.66 8.84
C ARG A 345 -29.03 -3.42 10.35
N ASP A 346 -29.21 -4.52 11.09
CA ASP A 346 -28.99 -4.54 12.53
C ASP A 346 -27.49 -4.65 12.82
N LEU A 347 -26.88 -3.54 13.28
CA LEU A 347 -25.45 -3.47 13.51
C LEU A 347 -24.98 -4.28 14.72
N ARG A 348 -25.87 -4.49 15.72
CA ARG A 348 -25.54 -5.31 16.90
C ARG A 348 -25.45 -6.78 16.52
N ALA A 349 -26.41 -7.27 15.75
CA ALA A 349 -26.42 -8.67 15.34
C ALA A 349 -25.23 -9.07 14.45
N ALA A 350 -24.59 -8.09 13.79
CA ALA A 350 -23.40 -8.29 12.99
C ALA A 350 -22.10 -8.31 13.80
N ALA A 351 -22.11 -7.86 15.07
CA ALA A 351 -20.91 -7.64 15.88
C ALA A 351 -20.20 -8.94 16.31
N ASP A 352 -20.95 -10.00 16.61
CA ASP A 352 -20.45 -11.21 17.27
C ASP A 352 -20.18 -12.37 16.32
N GLN A 353 -20.11 -12.14 15.01
CA GLN A 353 -19.89 -13.20 14.03
C GLN A 353 -18.38 -13.52 13.88
N PRO A 354 -18.00 -14.82 13.86
CA PRO A 354 -16.58 -15.23 13.83
C PRO A 354 -15.87 -14.81 12.55
N ASN A 355 -14.54 -14.73 12.61
CA ASN A 355 -13.70 -14.41 11.45
C ASN A 355 -13.91 -15.37 10.28
N ARG A 356 -13.73 -14.87 9.07
CA ARG A 356 -13.84 -15.58 7.80
C ARG A 356 -12.55 -15.50 7.02
N ALA A 357 -12.41 -16.41 6.06
CA ALA A 357 -11.42 -16.34 5.01
C ALA A 357 -12.09 -15.88 3.71
N TYR A 358 -11.45 -14.99 2.98
CA TYR A 358 -12.00 -14.45 1.74
C TYR A 358 -10.92 -14.16 0.71
N PHE A 359 -11.31 -14.19 -0.56
CA PHE A 359 -10.46 -13.87 -1.69
C PHE A 359 -11.31 -13.42 -2.88
N PRO A 360 -10.79 -12.49 -3.71
CA PRO A 360 -11.50 -12.02 -4.88
C PRO A 360 -11.43 -13.05 -6.02
N LEU A 361 -12.50 -13.12 -6.80
CA LEU A 361 -12.53 -13.72 -8.12
C LEU A 361 -12.63 -12.60 -9.18
N PRO A 362 -12.24 -12.88 -10.43
CA PRO A 362 -12.51 -11.97 -11.54
C PRO A 362 -13.99 -11.59 -11.62
N PHE A 363 -14.27 -10.39 -12.16
CA PHE A 363 -15.62 -9.84 -12.37
C PHE A 363 -16.34 -9.38 -11.10
N GLY A 364 -15.59 -8.96 -10.07
CA GLY A 364 -16.15 -8.33 -8.89
C GLY A 364 -16.81 -9.27 -7.88
N GLU A 365 -16.50 -10.54 -7.93
CA GLU A 365 -17.02 -11.52 -6.98
C GLU A 365 -16.04 -11.72 -5.80
N LEU A 366 -16.56 -11.81 -4.57
CA LEU A 366 -15.80 -12.14 -3.37
C LEU A 366 -16.28 -13.46 -2.77
N VAL A 367 -15.39 -14.45 -2.73
CA VAL A 367 -15.65 -15.73 -2.07
C VAL A 367 -15.33 -15.62 -0.59
N VAL A 368 -16.29 -16.00 0.26
CA VAL A 368 -16.14 -16.01 1.73
C VAL A 368 -16.31 -17.42 2.26
N LEU A 369 -15.34 -17.88 3.04
CA LEU A 369 -15.30 -19.25 3.57
C LEU A 369 -15.18 -19.24 5.11
N PRO A 370 -15.81 -20.18 5.81
CA PRO A 370 -15.53 -20.40 7.22
C PRO A 370 -14.10 -20.92 7.41
N LEU A 371 -13.41 -20.47 8.46
CA LEU A 371 -11.99 -20.81 8.69
C LEU A 371 -11.74 -22.32 8.78
N TRP A 372 -12.69 -23.10 9.36
CA TRP A 372 -12.56 -24.55 9.43
C TRP A 372 -12.41 -25.21 8.05
N LEU A 373 -13.05 -24.64 7.02
CA LEU A 373 -12.97 -25.18 5.65
C LEU A 373 -11.57 -24.96 5.06
N VAL A 374 -10.90 -23.84 5.37
CA VAL A 374 -9.51 -23.60 4.97
C VAL A 374 -8.58 -24.61 5.62
N VAL A 375 -8.79 -24.92 6.92
CA VAL A 375 -8.01 -25.95 7.64
C VAL A 375 -8.24 -27.32 7.01
N VAL A 376 -9.48 -27.71 6.74
CA VAL A 376 -9.82 -28.97 6.06
C VAL A 376 -9.15 -29.03 4.67
N ALA A 377 -9.21 -27.96 3.90
CA ALA A 377 -8.58 -27.88 2.58
C ALA A 377 -7.06 -28.00 2.66
N ALA A 378 -6.42 -27.39 3.67
CA ALA A 378 -4.98 -27.53 3.93
C ALA A 378 -4.60 -28.98 4.24
N VAL A 379 -5.34 -29.63 5.15
CA VAL A 379 -5.11 -31.05 5.49
C VAL A 379 -5.33 -31.95 4.27
N ALA A 380 -6.42 -31.72 3.51
CA ALA A 380 -6.70 -32.47 2.30
C ALA A 380 -5.58 -32.30 1.25
N SER A 381 -5.04 -31.08 1.10
CA SER A 381 -3.92 -30.80 0.21
C SER A 381 -2.67 -31.61 0.60
N VAL A 382 -2.34 -31.66 1.91
CA VAL A 382 -1.20 -32.41 2.43
C VAL A 382 -1.37 -33.90 2.19
N LEU A 383 -2.54 -34.46 2.54
CA LEU A 383 -2.83 -35.89 2.35
C LEU A 383 -2.79 -36.30 0.88
N LEU A 384 -3.37 -35.48 0.01
CA LEU A 384 -3.40 -35.76 -1.42
C LEU A 384 -2.01 -35.60 -2.06
N ALA A 385 -1.21 -34.62 -1.62
CA ALA A 385 0.19 -34.49 -2.03
C ALA A 385 1.04 -35.68 -1.59
N ALA A 386 0.85 -36.18 -0.36
CA ALA A 386 1.50 -37.39 0.12
C ALA A 386 1.09 -38.61 -0.72
N TRP A 387 -0.18 -38.73 -1.10
CA TRP A 387 -0.65 -39.78 -2.01
C TRP A 387 0.00 -39.67 -3.41
N VAL A 388 0.14 -38.45 -3.98
CA VAL A 388 0.84 -38.25 -5.25
C VAL A 388 2.30 -38.67 -5.14
N VAL A 389 3.02 -38.30 -4.06
CA VAL A 389 4.39 -38.77 -3.78
C VAL A 389 4.47 -40.32 -3.71
N TRP A 390 3.58 -40.95 -2.98
CA TRP A 390 3.48 -42.38 -2.91
C TRP A 390 3.22 -43.03 -4.29
N ARG A 391 2.35 -42.46 -5.10
CA ARG A 391 1.98 -42.92 -6.44
C ARG A 391 3.16 -42.89 -7.41
N ILE A 392 3.89 -41.79 -7.49
CA ILE A 392 5.06 -41.67 -8.38
C ILE A 392 6.24 -42.51 -7.93
N ARG A 393 6.37 -42.79 -6.60
CA ARG A 393 7.33 -43.74 -6.09
C ARG A 393 7.02 -45.15 -6.58
N ARG A 394 5.73 -45.56 -6.50
CA ARG A 394 5.29 -46.91 -6.95
C ARG A 394 5.46 -47.12 -8.45
N THR A 395 5.32 -46.09 -9.25
CA THR A 395 5.57 -46.16 -10.70
C THR A 395 7.07 -46.10 -11.05
N GLY A 396 7.94 -45.86 -10.11
CA GLY A 396 9.37 -45.73 -10.33
C GLY A 396 9.81 -44.43 -10.96
N GLU A 397 8.92 -43.46 -11.10
CA GLU A 397 9.22 -42.18 -11.76
C GLU A 397 10.12 -41.27 -10.91
N ALA A 398 10.02 -41.31 -9.59
CA ALA A 398 10.89 -40.61 -8.67
C ALA A 398 11.01 -41.32 -7.29
N THR A 399 12.12 -41.08 -6.60
CA THR A 399 12.30 -41.50 -5.20
C THR A 399 11.81 -40.42 -4.23
N ILE A 400 11.41 -40.80 -3.02
CA ILE A 400 11.02 -39.86 -1.96
C ILE A 400 12.12 -38.84 -1.70
N GLY A 401 13.39 -39.30 -1.57
CA GLY A 401 14.53 -38.40 -1.31
C GLY A 401 14.73 -37.35 -2.38
N ARG A 402 14.57 -37.70 -3.67
CA ARG A 402 14.63 -36.71 -4.77
C ARG A 402 13.48 -35.73 -4.72
N THR A 403 12.27 -36.19 -4.42
CA THR A 403 11.09 -35.32 -4.32
C THR A 403 11.21 -34.34 -3.16
N LEU A 404 11.63 -34.81 -1.98
CA LEU A 404 11.86 -33.94 -0.81
C LEU A 404 13.04 -32.98 -1.04
N GLY A 405 14.12 -33.42 -1.71
CA GLY A 405 15.21 -32.53 -2.11
C GLY A 405 14.77 -31.44 -3.05
N ALA A 406 13.92 -31.76 -4.05
CA ALA A 406 13.32 -30.75 -4.93
C ALA A 406 12.39 -29.78 -4.16
N ALA A 407 11.58 -30.29 -3.23
CA ALA A 407 10.72 -29.46 -2.38
C ALA A 407 11.54 -28.53 -1.49
N ALA A 408 12.56 -29.04 -0.81
CA ALA A 408 13.44 -28.24 0.04
C ALA A 408 14.13 -27.11 -0.74
N THR A 409 14.64 -27.41 -1.94
CA THR A 409 15.25 -26.37 -2.78
C THR A 409 14.24 -25.37 -3.33
N ALA A 410 12.97 -25.76 -3.54
CA ALA A 410 11.90 -24.82 -3.90
C ALA A 410 11.59 -23.84 -2.76
N LEU A 411 11.55 -24.32 -1.52
CA LEU A 411 11.39 -23.47 -0.33
C LEU A 411 12.55 -22.48 -0.18
N VAL A 412 13.79 -22.91 -0.44
CA VAL A 412 14.98 -22.04 -0.38
C VAL A 412 15.00 -21.02 -1.51
N ALA A 413 14.40 -21.33 -2.67
CA ALA A 413 14.33 -20.38 -3.80
C ALA A 413 13.52 -19.11 -3.44
N VAL A 414 12.56 -19.18 -2.51
CA VAL A 414 11.72 -18.03 -2.12
C VAL A 414 12.58 -16.94 -1.44
N PRO A 415 13.28 -17.17 -0.34
CA PRO A 415 14.13 -16.14 0.27
C PRO A 415 15.29 -15.70 -0.65
N ILE A 416 15.80 -16.58 -1.53
CA ILE A 416 16.77 -16.17 -2.55
C ILE A 416 16.13 -15.16 -3.50
N GLY A 417 14.90 -15.40 -3.96
CA GLY A 417 14.18 -14.46 -4.82
C GLY A 417 13.96 -13.10 -4.14
N MET A 418 13.56 -13.11 -2.88
CA MET A 418 13.42 -11.89 -2.09
C MET A 418 14.76 -11.14 -2.00
N GLY A 419 15.84 -11.84 -1.71
CA GLY A 419 17.19 -11.27 -1.66
C GLY A 419 17.68 -10.73 -3.00
N VAL A 420 17.35 -11.39 -4.12
CA VAL A 420 17.67 -10.92 -5.48
C VAL A 420 16.92 -9.64 -5.80
N VAL A 421 15.63 -9.57 -5.52
CA VAL A 421 14.82 -8.34 -5.76
C VAL A 421 15.31 -7.20 -4.86
N TYR A 422 15.55 -7.47 -3.58
CA TYR A 422 16.12 -6.48 -2.67
C TYR A 422 17.49 -5.97 -3.16
N GLY A 423 18.37 -6.89 -3.59
CA GLY A 423 19.67 -6.56 -4.16
C GLY A 423 19.57 -5.78 -5.46
N LEU A 424 18.61 -6.10 -6.32
CA LEU A 424 18.33 -5.34 -7.54
C LEU A 424 17.96 -3.87 -7.21
N TRP A 425 17.07 -3.66 -6.25
CA TRP A 425 16.71 -2.31 -5.82
C TRP A 425 17.90 -1.56 -5.23
N LYS A 426 18.69 -2.22 -4.38
CA LYS A 426 19.93 -1.63 -3.85
C LYS A 426 20.96 -1.28 -4.93
N ALA A 427 21.07 -2.09 -6.00
CA ALA A 427 21.91 -1.77 -7.14
C ALA A 427 21.39 -0.55 -7.93
N ILE A 428 20.05 -0.46 -8.13
CA ILE A 428 19.42 0.71 -8.75
C ILE A 428 19.70 1.97 -7.92
N THR A 429 19.50 1.93 -6.60
CA THR A 429 19.76 3.08 -5.71
C THR A 429 21.24 3.41 -5.55
N ALA A 430 22.15 2.48 -5.84
CA ALA A 430 23.57 2.77 -5.91
C ALA A 430 23.96 3.54 -7.19
N ILE A 431 23.27 3.25 -8.32
CA ILE A 431 23.44 3.96 -9.60
C ILE A 431 22.70 5.31 -9.58
N ARG A 432 21.55 5.37 -8.93
CA ARG A 432 20.67 6.55 -8.77
C ARG A 432 20.51 6.86 -7.28
N PRO A 433 21.52 7.53 -6.65
CA PRO A 433 21.48 7.82 -5.20
C PRO A 433 20.25 8.62 -4.76
N GLU A 434 19.70 9.44 -5.64
CA GLU A 434 18.48 10.23 -5.42
C GLU A 434 17.27 9.36 -5.06
N TYR A 435 17.25 8.10 -5.51
CA TYR A 435 16.16 7.16 -5.19
C TYR A 435 16.16 6.69 -3.74
N ARG A 436 17.20 6.99 -2.95
CA ARG A 436 17.21 6.73 -1.50
C ARG A 436 16.21 7.60 -0.75
N ALA A 437 15.94 8.79 -1.28
CA ALA A 437 14.97 9.73 -0.73
C ALA A 437 13.52 9.41 -1.15
N LEU A 438 13.30 8.49 -2.11
CA LEU A 438 11.96 8.07 -2.50
C LEU A 438 11.33 7.21 -1.40
N PHE A 439 10.15 7.62 -0.99
CA PHE A 439 9.38 6.89 0.03
C PHE A 439 8.76 5.60 -0.54
N VAL A 440 8.33 5.64 -1.80
CA VAL A 440 7.60 4.55 -2.46
C VAL A 440 8.14 4.23 -3.86
N ASP A 441 7.75 4.93 -4.90
CA ASP A 441 8.09 4.62 -6.29
C ASP A 441 8.80 5.78 -7.02
N PRO A 442 9.59 5.48 -8.06
CA PRO A 442 9.89 6.43 -9.11
C PRO A 442 8.62 6.90 -9.84
N TYR A 443 8.66 8.07 -10.48
CA TYR A 443 7.50 8.59 -11.22
C TYR A 443 7.10 7.71 -12.43
N ARG A 444 8.05 6.99 -13.01
CA ARG A 444 7.85 6.08 -14.16
C ARG A 444 8.30 4.67 -13.80
N PRO A 445 7.56 3.95 -12.91
CA PRO A 445 8.01 2.71 -12.29
C PRO A 445 7.93 1.48 -13.21
N GLN A 446 7.27 1.57 -14.37
CA GLN A 446 6.86 0.43 -15.20
C GLN A 446 8.03 -0.49 -15.58
N PHE A 447 9.17 0.09 -15.97
CA PHE A 447 10.36 -0.68 -16.33
C PHE A 447 10.99 -1.36 -15.13
N TYR A 448 11.00 -0.71 -13.98
CA TYR A 448 11.52 -1.29 -12.72
C TYR A 448 10.60 -2.40 -12.21
N ALA A 449 9.27 -2.20 -12.25
CA ALA A 449 8.30 -3.23 -11.90
C ALA A 449 8.46 -4.47 -12.81
N ALA A 450 8.61 -4.27 -14.12
CA ALA A 450 8.90 -5.34 -15.07
C ALA A 450 10.24 -6.02 -14.78
N ALA A 451 11.29 -5.26 -14.40
CA ALA A 451 12.58 -5.82 -14.00
C ALA A 451 12.47 -6.70 -12.74
N VAL A 452 11.69 -6.28 -11.74
CA VAL A 452 11.41 -7.07 -10.52
C VAL A 452 10.73 -8.39 -10.87
N VAL A 453 9.68 -8.36 -11.68
CA VAL A 453 9.00 -9.59 -12.14
C VAL A 453 9.96 -10.49 -12.91
N MET A 454 10.77 -9.94 -13.81
CA MET A 454 11.75 -10.72 -14.59
C MET A 454 12.88 -11.27 -13.72
N ALA A 455 13.30 -10.58 -12.67
CA ALA A 455 14.25 -11.10 -11.69
C ALA A 455 13.67 -12.34 -10.95
N CYS A 456 12.41 -12.28 -10.54
CA CYS A 456 11.72 -13.43 -9.96
C CYS A 456 11.61 -14.60 -10.95
N VAL A 457 11.27 -14.32 -12.22
CA VAL A 457 11.22 -15.32 -13.30
C VAL A 457 12.61 -15.93 -13.54
N ALA A 458 13.69 -15.15 -13.47
CA ALA A 458 15.06 -15.63 -13.60
C ALA A 458 15.41 -16.61 -12.50
N VAL A 459 15.08 -16.30 -11.22
CA VAL A 459 15.28 -17.18 -10.08
C VAL A 459 14.47 -18.47 -10.22
N LEU A 460 13.16 -18.36 -10.58
CA LEU A 460 12.29 -19.51 -10.80
C LEU A 460 12.84 -20.43 -11.92
N ALA A 461 13.22 -19.86 -13.05
CA ALA A 461 13.74 -20.60 -14.18
C ALA A 461 15.10 -21.25 -13.88
N ALA A 462 15.98 -20.56 -13.14
CA ALA A 462 17.27 -21.08 -12.71
C ALA A 462 17.08 -22.25 -11.73
N TRP A 463 16.24 -22.06 -10.70
CA TRP A 463 15.88 -23.12 -9.79
C TRP A 463 15.28 -24.33 -10.52
N TYR A 464 14.32 -24.11 -11.40
CA TYR A 464 13.66 -25.18 -12.16
C TYR A 464 14.63 -25.94 -13.04
N ALA A 465 15.53 -25.26 -13.75
CA ALA A 465 16.57 -25.87 -14.59
C ALA A 465 17.54 -26.70 -13.76
N LEU A 466 17.96 -26.20 -12.59
CA LEU A 466 18.88 -26.89 -11.66
C LEU A 466 18.20 -28.09 -11.00
N SER A 467 17.01 -27.91 -10.46
CA SER A 467 16.25 -28.96 -9.79
C SER A 467 15.97 -30.14 -10.70
N ARG A 468 15.61 -29.89 -11.97
CA ARG A 468 15.44 -30.95 -12.98
C ARG A 468 16.71 -31.73 -13.29
N ARG A 469 17.86 -31.09 -13.22
CA ARG A 469 19.16 -31.77 -13.43
C ARG A 469 19.55 -32.65 -12.23
N LEU A 470 19.30 -32.17 -11.00
CA LEU A 470 19.68 -32.84 -9.76
C LEU A 470 18.68 -33.95 -9.42
N PHE A 471 17.40 -33.70 -9.53
CA PHE A 471 16.36 -34.60 -9.01
C PHE A 471 15.54 -35.29 -10.10
N GLY A 472 15.58 -34.77 -11.33
CA GLY A 472 14.77 -35.26 -12.47
C GLY A 472 13.42 -34.53 -12.59
N PRO A 473 12.74 -34.62 -13.76
CA PRO A 473 11.54 -33.86 -14.07
C PRO A 473 10.35 -34.17 -13.18
N SER A 474 10.05 -35.45 -12.93
CA SER A 474 8.91 -35.87 -12.11
C SER A 474 9.09 -35.50 -10.64
N ALA A 475 10.31 -35.66 -10.09
CA ALA A 475 10.63 -35.28 -8.71
C ALA A 475 10.54 -33.76 -8.53
N THR A 476 11.00 -32.96 -9.53
CA THR A 476 10.89 -31.49 -9.49
C THR A 476 9.42 -31.05 -9.53
N ALA A 477 8.61 -31.61 -10.41
CA ALA A 477 7.18 -31.28 -10.52
C ALA A 477 6.44 -31.56 -9.20
N VAL A 478 6.61 -32.77 -8.63
CA VAL A 478 5.95 -33.11 -7.36
C VAL A 478 6.60 -32.38 -6.17
N GLY A 479 7.89 -32.06 -6.24
CA GLY A 479 8.57 -31.25 -5.23
C GLY A 479 7.96 -29.85 -5.10
N VAL A 480 7.59 -29.19 -6.21
CA VAL A 480 6.86 -27.91 -6.19
C VAL A 480 5.54 -28.06 -5.46
N LEU A 481 4.74 -29.09 -5.80
CA LEU A 481 3.47 -29.34 -5.12
C LEU A 481 3.65 -29.49 -3.61
N CYS A 482 4.64 -30.29 -3.20
CA CYS A 482 4.95 -30.48 -1.78
C CYS A 482 5.35 -29.19 -1.09
N ALA A 483 6.18 -28.35 -1.75
CA ALA A 483 6.63 -27.07 -1.21
C ALA A 483 5.45 -26.12 -1.02
N VAL A 484 4.61 -25.92 -2.06
CA VAL A 484 3.46 -25.01 -2.00
C VAL A 484 2.43 -25.50 -0.98
N THR A 485 2.18 -26.83 -0.93
CA THR A 485 1.27 -27.43 0.06
C THR A 485 1.80 -27.23 1.49
N ALA A 486 3.11 -27.41 1.71
CA ALA A 486 3.73 -27.17 3.01
C ALA A 486 3.64 -25.71 3.46
N ILE A 487 3.89 -24.77 2.55
CA ILE A 487 3.70 -23.31 2.81
C ILE A 487 2.23 -23.05 3.17
N GLY A 488 1.28 -23.56 2.39
CA GLY A 488 -0.15 -23.42 2.67
C GLY A 488 -0.54 -23.94 4.04
N ALA A 489 -0.02 -25.11 4.44
CA ALA A 489 -0.25 -25.68 5.76
C ALA A 489 0.34 -24.82 6.89
N VAL A 490 1.58 -24.34 6.74
CA VAL A 490 2.26 -23.48 7.72
C VAL A 490 1.53 -22.13 7.86
N VAL A 491 1.19 -21.47 6.75
CA VAL A 491 0.45 -20.19 6.78
C VAL A 491 -0.93 -20.38 7.41
N THR A 492 -1.63 -21.48 7.08
CA THR A 492 -2.94 -21.79 7.69
C THR A 492 -2.84 -22.04 9.19
N ALA A 493 -1.76 -22.68 9.65
CA ALA A 493 -1.54 -22.91 11.09
C ALA A 493 -1.24 -21.59 11.84
N ALA A 494 -0.52 -20.66 11.21
CA ALA A 494 -0.16 -19.37 11.80
C ALA A 494 -1.30 -18.34 11.69
N ALA A 495 -1.96 -18.27 10.53
CA ALA A 495 -3.02 -17.32 10.21
C ALA A 495 -4.06 -18.01 9.30
N PRO A 496 -5.08 -18.67 9.88
CA PRO A 496 -6.01 -19.50 9.11
C PRO A 496 -6.71 -18.76 7.97
N ALA A 497 -7.07 -17.49 8.16
CA ALA A 497 -7.69 -16.69 7.12
C ALA A 497 -6.74 -16.45 5.93
N ALA A 498 -5.52 -15.99 6.20
CA ALA A 498 -4.50 -15.73 5.17
C ALA A 498 -4.10 -17.00 4.40
N GLY A 499 -4.18 -18.15 5.05
CA GLY A 499 -3.86 -19.45 4.45
C GLY A 499 -4.66 -19.76 3.18
N VAL A 500 -5.86 -19.20 3.01
CA VAL A 500 -6.72 -19.41 1.84
C VAL A 500 -6.01 -19.05 0.54
N MET A 501 -5.17 -18.00 0.54
CA MET A 501 -4.46 -17.50 -0.64
C MET A 501 -3.42 -18.49 -1.20
N VAL A 502 -2.97 -19.43 -0.41
CA VAL A 502 -2.03 -20.50 -0.83
C VAL A 502 -2.73 -21.85 -0.92
N VAL A 503 -3.65 -22.15 0.00
CA VAL A 503 -4.31 -23.46 0.10
C VAL A 503 -5.23 -23.72 -1.09
N VAL A 504 -6.00 -22.73 -1.53
CA VAL A 504 -6.93 -22.91 -2.68
C VAL A 504 -6.17 -23.26 -3.97
N PRO A 505 -5.15 -22.50 -4.40
CA PRO A 505 -4.35 -22.88 -5.58
C PRO A 505 -3.56 -24.18 -5.37
N ALA A 506 -3.05 -24.46 -4.16
CA ALA A 506 -2.34 -25.69 -3.87
C ALA A 506 -3.25 -26.91 -4.00
N LEU A 507 -4.42 -26.89 -3.36
CA LEU A 507 -5.42 -27.97 -3.44
C LEU A 507 -5.84 -28.22 -4.88
N ALA A 508 -6.18 -27.18 -5.62
CA ALA A 508 -6.55 -27.30 -7.03
C ALA A 508 -5.42 -27.95 -7.84
N ALA A 509 -4.17 -27.50 -7.69
CA ALA A 509 -3.03 -28.06 -8.40
C ALA A 509 -2.79 -29.55 -8.06
N VAL A 510 -2.87 -29.92 -6.77
CA VAL A 510 -2.69 -31.32 -6.33
C VAL A 510 -3.82 -32.21 -6.87
N VAL A 511 -5.07 -31.75 -6.85
CA VAL A 511 -6.22 -32.46 -7.46
C VAL A 511 -6.01 -32.59 -8.96
N GLY A 512 -5.60 -31.55 -9.66
CA GLY A 512 -5.28 -31.58 -11.09
C GLY A 512 -4.23 -32.65 -11.42
N VAL A 513 -3.12 -32.68 -10.68
CA VAL A 513 -2.09 -33.74 -10.85
C VAL A 513 -2.65 -35.13 -10.53
N ALA A 514 -3.41 -35.29 -9.46
CA ALA A 514 -4.03 -36.56 -9.10
C ALA A 514 -4.94 -37.09 -10.22
N LEU A 515 -5.74 -36.24 -10.83
CA LEU A 515 -6.63 -36.60 -11.94
C LEU A 515 -5.86 -37.01 -13.20
N THR A 516 -4.64 -36.51 -13.43
CA THR A 516 -3.83 -36.95 -14.59
C THR A 516 -3.52 -38.45 -14.56
N PHE A 517 -3.56 -39.12 -13.39
CA PHE A 517 -3.39 -40.56 -13.30
C PHE A 517 -4.65 -41.35 -13.71
N ALA A 518 -5.81 -40.68 -13.73
CA ALA A 518 -7.11 -41.34 -14.03
C ALA A 518 -7.59 -41.07 -15.47
N VAL A 519 -7.06 -40.04 -16.16
CA VAL A 519 -7.51 -39.66 -17.50
C VAL A 519 -6.58 -40.16 -18.61
N PRO A 520 -7.07 -40.35 -19.85
CA PRO A 520 -6.23 -40.66 -21.01
C PRO A 520 -5.16 -39.60 -21.27
N ASP A 521 -4.02 -40.03 -21.83
CA ASP A 521 -2.84 -39.17 -22.09
C ASP A 521 -3.18 -37.84 -22.79
N ARG A 522 -4.14 -37.84 -23.73
CA ARG A 522 -4.54 -36.65 -24.47
C ARG A 522 -5.24 -35.59 -23.60
N LEU A 523 -5.84 -35.99 -22.48
CA LEU A 523 -6.57 -35.12 -21.57
C LEU A 523 -5.71 -34.68 -20.37
N ARG A 524 -4.53 -35.27 -20.11
CA ARG A 524 -3.71 -34.99 -18.93
C ARG A 524 -3.32 -33.52 -18.86
N LEU A 525 -2.79 -32.95 -19.93
CA LEU A 525 -2.35 -31.55 -19.95
C LEU A 525 -3.55 -30.57 -19.90
N PRO A 526 -4.65 -30.72 -20.66
CA PRO A 526 -5.84 -29.89 -20.50
C PRO A 526 -6.41 -29.91 -19.08
N VAL A 527 -6.54 -31.11 -18.45
CA VAL A 527 -7.03 -31.22 -17.08
C VAL A 527 -6.08 -30.50 -16.11
N LEU A 528 -4.78 -30.76 -16.20
CA LEU A 528 -3.80 -30.07 -15.37
C LEU A 528 -3.88 -28.55 -15.52
N THR A 529 -3.96 -28.05 -16.77
CA THR A 529 -4.05 -26.62 -17.04
C THR A 529 -5.30 -26.01 -16.42
N LEU A 530 -6.46 -26.68 -16.54
CA LEU A 530 -7.71 -26.22 -15.92
C LEU A 530 -7.59 -26.08 -14.40
N PHE A 531 -7.00 -27.06 -13.73
CA PHE A 531 -6.81 -27.05 -12.28
C PHE A 531 -5.67 -26.11 -11.81
N LEU A 532 -4.87 -25.55 -12.71
CA LEU A 532 -3.89 -24.50 -12.43
C LEU A 532 -4.46 -23.08 -12.63
N VAL A 533 -5.68 -22.93 -13.20
CA VAL A 533 -6.31 -21.60 -13.36
C VAL A 533 -6.43 -20.84 -12.04
N PRO A 534 -6.85 -21.45 -10.91
CA PRO A 534 -6.84 -20.73 -9.63
C PRO A 534 -5.46 -20.16 -9.26
N ALA A 535 -4.38 -20.91 -9.49
CA ALA A 535 -3.02 -20.41 -9.24
C ALA A 535 -2.69 -19.22 -10.15
N ALA A 536 -3.17 -19.18 -11.39
CA ALA A 536 -2.94 -18.06 -12.30
C ALA A 536 -3.74 -16.82 -11.88
N VAL A 537 -4.98 -16.96 -11.48
CA VAL A 537 -5.83 -15.88 -10.99
C VAL A 537 -5.19 -15.26 -9.73
N PHE A 538 -4.85 -16.08 -8.74
CA PHE A 538 -4.24 -15.60 -7.50
C PHE A 538 -2.85 -14.96 -7.75
N ALA A 539 -2.03 -15.56 -8.62
CA ALA A 539 -0.72 -15.00 -8.95
C ALA A 539 -0.83 -13.62 -9.59
N GLY A 540 -1.77 -13.42 -10.51
CA GLY A 540 -1.98 -12.13 -11.17
C GLY A 540 -2.45 -11.06 -10.20
N GLY A 541 -3.51 -11.33 -9.43
CA GLY A 541 -4.08 -10.38 -8.48
C GLY A 541 -3.09 -10.02 -7.36
N THR A 542 -2.49 -11.02 -6.71
CA THR A 542 -1.56 -10.78 -5.58
C THR A 542 -0.26 -10.12 -6.05
N ALA A 543 0.27 -10.47 -7.25
CA ALA A 543 1.47 -9.80 -7.77
C ALA A 543 1.18 -8.33 -8.10
N TYR A 544 0.02 -8.03 -8.66
CA TYR A 544 -0.41 -6.67 -8.91
C TYR A 544 -0.53 -5.88 -7.60
N ALA A 545 -1.23 -6.41 -6.59
CA ALA A 545 -1.34 -5.79 -5.28
C ALA A 545 0.03 -5.55 -4.62
N ALA A 546 0.94 -6.53 -4.67
CA ALA A 546 2.30 -6.39 -4.14
C ALA A 546 3.11 -5.28 -4.84
N LEU A 547 2.93 -5.07 -6.14
CA LEU A 547 3.59 -3.98 -6.87
C LEU A 547 2.98 -2.62 -6.53
N GLN A 548 1.70 -2.53 -6.16
CA GLN A 548 1.06 -1.26 -5.74
C GLN A 548 1.58 -0.76 -4.38
N THR A 549 2.15 -1.64 -3.53
CA THR A 549 2.73 -1.21 -2.24
C THR A 549 4.02 -0.39 -2.37
N GLY A 550 4.59 -0.33 -3.57
CA GLY A 550 5.75 0.48 -3.93
C GLY A 550 7.07 -0.30 -4.01
N LEU A 551 7.87 0.03 -5.01
CA LEU A 551 9.15 -0.64 -5.31
C LEU A 551 10.21 -0.38 -4.23
N ALA A 552 10.28 0.83 -3.68
CA ALA A 552 11.25 1.19 -2.66
C ALA A 552 10.94 0.49 -1.32
N ALA A 553 9.66 0.38 -0.97
CA ALA A 553 9.23 -0.16 0.31
C ALA A 553 9.15 -1.70 0.30
N ALA A 554 8.56 -2.29 -0.74
CA ALA A 554 8.06 -3.66 -0.66
C ALA A 554 8.24 -4.53 -1.93
N ALA A 555 9.06 -4.10 -2.91
CA ALA A 555 9.24 -4.87 -4.16
C ALA A 555 9.60 -6.35 -3.95
N TYR A 556 10.36 -6.66 -2.89
CA TYR A 556 10.75 -8.03 -2.55
C TYR A 556 9.58 -8.96 -2.24
N LEU A 557 8.40 -8.41 -1.85
CA LEU A 557 7.18 -9.20 -1.62
C LEU A 557 6.57 -9.79 -2.90
N THR A 558 6.97 -9.30 -4.08
CA THR A 558 6.60 -9.90 -5.37
C THR A 558 7.23 -11.30 -5.54
N ALA A 559 8.40 -11.55 -4.95
CA ALA A 559 9.12 -12.82 -5.12
C ALA A 559 8.38 -14.04 -4.56
N PRO A 560 7.81 -14.05 -3.33
CA PRO A 560 6.99 -15.16 -2.85
C PRO A 560 5.83 -15.49 -3.80
N VAL A 561 5.14 -14.50 -4.32
CA VAL A 561 4.00 -14.70 -5.23
C VAL A 561 4.43 -15.42 -6.51
N VAL A 562 5.46 -14.90 -7.20
CA VAL A 562 5.94 -15.46 -8.46
C VAL A 562 6.58 -16.85 -8.24
N LEU A 563 7.31 -17.07 -7.15
CA LEU A 563 8.01 -18.33 -6.90
C LEU A 563 7.07 -19.42 -6.39
N ILE A 564 6.09 -19.09 -5.56
CA ILE A 564 5.14 -20.05 -5.00
C ILE A 564 4.03 -20.36 -6.02
N LEU A 565 3.26 -19.34 -6.44
CA LEU A 565 2.12 -19.56 -7.34
C LEU A 565 2.58 -19.78 -8.79
N GLY A 566 3.50 -18.95 -9.30
CA GLY A 566 4.11 -19.15 -10.61
C GLY A 566 4.94 -20.44 -10.71
N GLY A 567 5.48 -20.93 -9.59
CA GLY A 567 6.11 -22.24 -9.49
C GLY A 567 5.19 -23.38 -9.93
N LEU A 568 3.90 -23.30 -9.61
CA LEU A 568 2.89 -24.28 -10.06
C LEU A 568 2.73 -24.33 -11.57
N PHE A 569 2.94 -23.24 -12.31
CA PHE A 569 2.86 -23.22 -13.79
C PHE A 569 3.93 -24.12 -14.42
N THR A 570 5.05 -24.32 -13.72
CA THR A 570 6.14 -25.18 -14.22
C THR A 570 5.73 -26.65 -14.38
N LEU A 571 4.62 -27.06 -13.77
CA LEU A 571 4.04 -28.41 -13.96
C LEU A 571 3.68 -28.69 -15.42
N THR A 572 3.25 -27.67 -16.18
CA THR A 572 2.95 -27.80 -17.61
C THR A 572 4.22 -27.98 -18.45
N LEU A 573 5.39 -27.56 -17.93
CA LEU A 573 6.67 -27.63 -18.62
C LEU A 573 7.43 -28.95 -18.37
N THR A 574 6.88 -29.89 -17.61
CA THR A 574 7.54 -31.14 -17.22
C THR A 574 8.14 -31.90 -18.41
N HIS A 575 7.46 -31.94 -19.55
CA HIS A 575 7.91 -32.56 -20.80
C HIS A 575 8.30 -31.56 -21.89
N ALA A 576 8.07 -30.25 -21.68
CA ALA A 576 8.30 -29.20 -22.65
C ALA A 576 9.67 -28.51 -22.49
N TRP A 577 10.29 -28.56 -21.31
CA TRP A 577 11.55 -27.88 -21.02
C TRP A 577 12.71 -28.41 -21.87
N PRO A 578 13.50 -27.54 -22.52
CA PRO A 578 14.60 -27.94 -23.38
C PRO A 578 15.76 -28.61 -22.59
N SER A 579 16.18 -29.83 -22.95
CA SER A 579 17.17 -30.58 -22.19
C SER A 579 18.58 -29.97 -22.20
N ARG A 580 19.05 -29.49 -23.35
CA ARG A 580 20.42 -28.91 -23.52
C ARG A 580 20.42 -27.39 -23.43
N ARG A 581 19.39 -26.71 -23.99
CA ARG A 581 19.27 -25.23 -24.07
C ARG A 581 18.47 -24.61 -22.94
N GLY A 582 17.98 -25.42 -21.98
CA GLY A 582 17.13 -24.90 -20.88
C GLY A 582 17.83 -23.90 -19.95
N VAL A 583 19.19 -23.89 -19.93
CA VAL A 583 19.99 -22.89 -19.21
C VAL A 583 19.92 -21.50 -19.85
N LEU A 584 19.58 -21.41 -21.13
CA LEU A 584 19.45 -20.11 -21.83
C LEU A 584 18.23 -19.33 -21.36
N ILE A 585 17.20 -20.00 -20.80
CA ILE A 585 15.97 -19.34 -20.31
C ILE A 585 16.27 -18.44 -19.11
N PRO A 586 16.87 -18.93 -17.99
CA PRO A 586 17.24 -18.04 -16.91
C PRO A 586 18.28 -16.99 -17.32
N ALA A 587 19.23 -17.31 -18.21
CA ALA A 587 20.18 -16.34 -18.70
C ALA A 587 19.48 -15.20 -19.47
N ALA A 588 18.54 -15.52 -20.36
CA ALA A 588 17.73 -14.52 -21.07
C ALA A 588 16.89 -13.66 -20.10
N ALA A 589 16.31 -14.28 -19.05
CA ALA A 589 15.56 -13.55 -18.04
C ALA A 589 16.46 -12.58 -17.24
N VAL A 590 17.69 -12.97 -16.90
CA VAL A 590 18.68 -12.07 -16.27
C VAL A 590 19.03 -10.90 -17.20
N VAL A 591 19.33 -11.18 -18.48
CA VAL A 591 19.63 -10.12 -19.45
C VAL A 591 18.47 -9.15 -19.58
N LEU A 592 17.23 -9.66 -19.64
CA LEU A 592 16.04 -8.83 -19.73
C LEU A 592 15.82 -8.03 -18.42
N THR A 593 16.09 -8.61 -17.26
CA THR A 593 16.06 -7.89 -15.97
C THR A 593 16.99 -6.68 -16.00
N VAL A 594 18.25 -6.89 -16.42
CA VAL A 594 19.24 -5.81 -16.50
C VAL A 594 18.86 -4.77 -17.54
N ALA A 595 18.37 -5.20 -18.71
CA ALA A 595 17.94 -4.30 -19.77
C ALA A 595 16.74 -3.43 -19.33
N LEU A 596 15.75 -4.02 -18.65
CA LEU A 596 14.60 -3.30 -18.11
C LEU A 596 15.01 -2.32 -17.00
N ALA A 597 15.87 -2.74 -16.07
CA ALA A 597 16.39 -1.84 -15.03
C ALA A 597 17.17 -0.67 -15.64
N ALA A 598 18.03 -0.92 -16.65
CA ALA A 598 18.73 0.12 -17.37
C ALA A 598 17.78 1.05 -18.13
N ALA A 599 16.75 0.52 -18.80
CA ALA A 599 15.71 1.33 -19.43
C ALA A 599 15.01 2.24 -18.42
N GLY A 600 14.69 1.70 -17.21
CA GLY A 600 14.12 2.49 -16.12
C GLY A 600 15.00 3.69 -15.74
N THR A 601 16.32 3.50 -15.60
CA THR A 601 17.25 4.60 -15.24
C THR A 601 17.36 5.68 -16.34
N VAL A 602 17.08 5.34 -17.60
CA VAL A 602 17.08 6.31 -18.71
C VAL A 602 15.75 7.06 -18.81
N VAL A 603 14.63 6.34 -18.62
CA VAL A 603 13.27 6.88 -18.80
C VAL A 603 12.83 7.71 -17.61
N ASP A 604 13.09 7.24 -16.38
CA ASP A 604 12.70 7.97 -15.19
C ASP A 604 13.74 9.05 -14.88
N ARG A 605 13.33 10.32 -15.05
CA ARG A 605 14.16 11.51 -14.80
C ARG A 605 13.38 12.48 -13.96
N PHE A 606 14.10 13.16 -13.06
CA PHE A 606 13.56 14.31 -12.35
C PHE A 606 13.53 15.53 -13.28
N ASP A 607 12.41 16.22 -13.27
CA ASP A 607 12.16 17.45 -14.03
C ASP A 607 11.12 18.30 -13.27
N ALA A 608 10.75 19.46 -13.79
CA ALA A 608 9.81 20.37 -13.11
C ALA A 608 8.40 19.79 -12.90
N ARG A 609 8.03 18.71 -13.62
CA ARG A 609 6.76 17.97 -13.41
C ARG A 609 6.92 16.71 -12.56
N HIS A 610 8.14 16.31 -12.31
CA HIS A 610 8.53 15.13 -11.53
C HIS A 610 9.73 15.50 -10.66
N PRO A 611 9.56 16.41 -9.67
CA PRO A 611 10.69 16.95 -8.91
C PRO A 611 11.28 15.91 -7.95
N LEU A 612 12.57 16.06 -7.68
CA LEU A 612 13.19 15.39 -6.57
C LEU A 612 12.69 16.03 -5.26
N MET A 613 12.12 15.21 -4.39
CA MET A 613 11.70 15.64 -3.04
C MET A 613 12.93 15.67 -2.14
N SER A 614 13.33 16.86 -1.69
CA SER A 614 14.56 17.09 -0.93
C SER A 614 14.27 17.70 0.44
N GLN A 615 15.05 17.31 1.45
CA GLN A 615 14.87 17.73 2.83
C GLN A 615 15.95 18.73 3.23
N LEU A 616 15.55 19.93 3.63
CA LEU A 616 16.42 20.94 4.20
C LEU A 616 15.65 21.72 5.27
N SER A 617 16.24 21.93 6.43
CA SER A 617 15.66 22.75 7.50
C SER A 617 16.62 23.88 7.87
N TYR A 618 16.07 25.03 8.19
CA TYR A 618 16.78 26.14 8.79
C TYR A 618 16.53 26.16 10.30
N ALA A 619 17.56 26.29 11.10
CA ALA A 619 17.46 26.34 12.56
C ALA A 619 18.21 27.56 13.11
N LEU A 620 17.57 28.35 14.00
CA LEU A 620 18.10 29.53 14.63
C LEU A 620 18.01 29.43 16.16
N ASP A 621 19.12 29.60 16.84
CA ASP A 621 19.16 29.91 18.28
C ASP A 621 18.96 31.42 18.47
N ALA A 622 17.76 31.81 18.95
CA ALA A 622 17.44 33.21 19.15
C ALA A 622 18.21 33.87 20.29
N ASN A 623 18.83 33.11 21.22
CA ASN A 623 19.63 33.63 22.30
C ASN A 623 21.07 33.98 21.84
N SER A 624 21.74 33.05 21.14
CA SER A 624 23.13 33.26 20.65
C SER A 624 23.18 33.93 19.27
N ARG A 625 22.07 33.96 18.51
CA ARG A 625 22.01 34.39 17.10
C ARG A 625 22.84 33.50 16.17
N GLU A 626 23.07 32.25 16.55
CA GLU A 626 23.70 31.25 15.70
C GLU A 626 22.64 30.54 14.89
N ALA A 627 22.93 30.25 13.62
CA ALA A 627 22.04 29.53 12.74
C ALA A 627 22.73 28.39 12.01
N GLN A 628 21.98 27.33 11.73
CA GLN A 628 22.41 26.13 11.01
C GLN A 628 21.42 25.73 9.93
N TRP A 629 21.93 25.28 8.80
CA TRP A 629 21.22 24.42 7.88
C TRP A 629 21.34 22.99 8.37
N ILE A 630 20.25 22.22 8.30
CA ILE A 630 20.20 20.85 8.83
C ILE A 630 19.41 19.96 7.89
N SER A 631 19.90 18.75 7.64
CA SER A 631 19.14 17.72 6.94
C SER A 631 19.30 16.37 7.63
N ALA A 632 18.22 15.60 7.67
CA ALA A 632 18.23 14.19 8.09
C ALA A 632 18.81 13.27 7.00
N GLU A 633 19.11 13.80 5.82
CA GLU A 633 19.62 13.08 4.67
C GLU A 633 21.06 13.49 4.31
N ALA A 634 21.73 12.62 3.54
CA ALA A 634 23.01 13.00 2.94
C ALA A 634 22.81 14.12 1.91
N PRO A 635 23.81 15.00 1.74
CA PRO A 635 23.70 16.12 0.80
C PRO A 635 23.40 15.66 -0.64
N ASP A 636 22.34 16.16 -1.20
CA ASP A 636 21.99 15.98 -2.62
C ASP A 636 22.56 17.10 -3.51
N ARG A 637 22.14 17.15 -4.79
CA ARG A 637 22.64 18.16 -5.76
C ARG A 637 22.28 19.60 -5.42
N TRP A 638 21.23 19.85 -4.62
CA TRP A 638 20.82 21.16 -4.15
C TRP A 638 21.34 21.43 -2.75
N THR A 639 21.09 20.51 -1.81
CA THR A 639 21.39 20.71 -0.39
C THR A 639 22.88 20.76 -0.09
N ARG A 640 23.75 20.20 -0.95
CA ARG A 640 25.23 20.32 -0.84
C ARG A 640 25.75 21.78 -0.88
N GLY A 641 24.93 22.73 -1.35
CA GLY A 641 25.23 24.17 -1.27
C GLY A 641 25.02 24.75 0.13
N PHE A 642 24.38 24.01 1.02
CA PHE A 642 23.98 24.47 2.36
C PHE A 642 24.56 23.59 3.48
N VAL A 643 24.72 22.30 3.25
CA VAL A 643 25.12 21.32 4.27
C VAL A 643 26.23 20.39 3.80
N GLU A 644 27.02 19.91 4.74
CA GLU A 644 28.00 18.84 4.59
C GLU A 644 27.62 17.67 5.49
N SER A 645 28.10 16.46 5.17
CA SER A 645 27.83 15.27 5.99
C SER A 645 28.40 15.43 7.40
N GLY A 646 27.58 15.24 8.40
CA GLY A 646 27.95 15.37 9.81
C GLY A 646 26.83 15.93 10.67
N SER A 647 26.97 15.77 11.99
CA SER A 647 25.98 16.27 12.95
C SER A 647 26.19 17.78 13.21
N PRO A 648 25.12 18.54 13.48
CA PRO A 648 25.20 19.94 13.83
C PRO A 648 25.87 20.11 15.20
N PRO A 649 26.45 21.31 15.49
CA PRO A 649 27.17 21.57 16.75
C PRO A 649 26.21 21.89 17.91
N GLY A 650 26.69 21.73 19.14
CA GLY A 650 26.12 22.31 20.36
C GLY A 650 24.66 21.98 20.64
N ALA A 651 23.85 23.00 20.83
CA ALA A 651 22.40 22.86 21.10
C ALA A 651 21.63 22.25 19.94
N PHE A 652 22.06 22.46 18.70
CA PHE A 652 21.46 21.93 17.51
C PHE A 652 21.52 20.37 17.48
N ALA A 653 22.68 19.78 17.87
CA ALA A 653 22.79 18.31 17.95
C ALA A 653 21.80 17.67 18.93
N GLN A 654 21.41 18.40 19.97
CA GLN A 654 20.46 17.91 20.98
C GLN A 654 19.00 18.00 20.50
N LEU A 655 18.73 18.91 19.55
CA LEU A 655 17.39 19.08 18.97
C LEU A 655 17.17 18.23 17.71
N TRP A 656 18.24 18.00 16.93
CA TRP A 656 18.21 17.20 15.68
C TRP A 656 19.13 15.99 15.82
N THR A 657 18.73 15.04 16.61
CA THR A 657 19.50 13.80 16.89
C THR A 657 19.61 12.86 15.70
N ASP A 658 18.76 13.01 14.70
CA ASP A 658 18.68 12.26 13.44
C ASP A 658 19.35 12.98 12.26
N ALA A 659 19.95 14.16 12.49
CA ALA A 659 20.63 14.90 11.43
C ALA A 659 21.79 14.11 10.84
N ALA A 660 21.78 13.92 9.51
CA ALA A 660 22.84 13.28 8.74
C ALA A 660 23.82 14.31 8.14
N SER A 661 23.39 15.57 8.00
CA SER A 661 24.18 16.66 7.46
C SER A 661 23.80 18.00 8.08
N ALA A 662 24.77 18.89 8.16
CA ALA A 662 24.63 20.24 8.72
C ALA A 662 25.60 21.24 8.08
N GLY A 663 25.28 22.52 8.19
CA GLY A 663 26.15 23.59 7.72
C GLY A 663 25.81 24.94 8.36
N ALA A 664 26.76 25.84 8.47
CA ALA A 664 26.52 27.17 9.00
C ALA A 664 25.55 27.97 8.12
N ALA A 665 24.61 28.65 8.75
CA ALA A 665 23.64 29.49 8.07
C ALA A 665 23.76 30.96 8.51
N PRO A 666 23.39 31.94 7.67
CA PRO A 666 23.25 33.31 8.09
C PRO A 666 22.14 33.45 9.13
N ALA A 667 22.36 34.21 10.21
CA ALA A 667 21.33 34.49 11.19
C ALA A 667 20.33 35.51 10.63
N HIS A 668 19.08 35.09 10.43
CA HIS A 668 17.98 35.97 10.05
C HIS A 668 17.30 36.57 11.28
N ASP A 669 16.61 37.68 11.11
CA ASP A 669 15.90 38.35 12.19
C ASP A 669 14.54 37.70 12.41
N LEU A 670 14.51 36.53 13.01
CA LEU A 670 13.34 35.79 13.36
C LEU A 670 13.15 35.80 14.88
N PRO A 671 12.01 36.26 15.40
CA PRO A 671 11.77 36.23 16.84
C PRO A 671 11.59 34.80 17.34
N GLY A 672 12.17 34.50 18.50
CA GLY A 672 12.07 33.20 19.14
C GLY A 672 10.72 32.99 19.82
N PRO A 673 10.32 31.72 20.04
CA PRO A 673 9.14 31.40 20.84
C PRO A 673 9.32 31.85 22.28
N VAL A 674 8.21 32.13 22.97
CA VAL A 674 8.16 32.50 24.36
C VAL A 674 7.68 31.33 25.21
N ALA A 675 8.48 30.97 26.24
CA ALA A 675 8.04 30.06 27.28
C ALA A 675 7.94 30.85 28.60
N GLU A 676 6.74 31.26 28.94
CA GLU A 676 6.43 32.00 30.17
C GLU A 676 6.29 31.02 31.33
N VAL A 677 7.11 31.19 32.37
CA VAL A 677 7.02 30.38 33.59
C VAL A 677 5.89 30.89 34.47
N LEU A 678 4.81 30.09 34.58
CA LEU A 678 3.63 30.42 35.37
C LEU A 678 3.81 30.06 36.85
N SER A 679 4.52 28.97 37.13
CA SER A 679 4.89 28.57 38.50
C SER A 679 6.09 27.64 38.46
N ASP A 680 6.92 27.73 39.50
CA ASP A 680 8.09 26.90 39.74
C ASP A 680 8.15 26.58 41.23
N ARG A 681 7.97 25.31 41.60
CA ARG A 681 7.90 24.86 42.97
C ARG A 681 8.74 23.63 43.16
N THR A 682 9.51 23.64 44.29
CA THR A 682 10.27 22.47 44.72
C THR A 682 9.68 21.95 46.00
N GLU A 683 9.25 20.70 46.04
CA GLU A 683 8.75 20.01 47.18
C GLU A 683 9.52 18.70 47.37
N ALA A 684 10.22 18.60 48.50
CA ALA A 684 11.22 17.54 48.77
C ALA A 684 12.24 17.42 47.59
N ASP A 685 12.33 16.27 46.94
CA ASP A 685 13.30 15.97 45.86
C ASP A 685 12.70 16.21 44.44
N LEU A 686 11.51 16.80 44.35
CA LEU A 686 10.83 17.05 43.10
C LEU A 686 10.60 18.52 42.84
N ARG A 687 10.89 18.94 41.62
CA ARG A 687 10.60 20.28 41.09
C ARG A 687 9.49 20.19 40.08
N THR A 688 8.40 20.92 40.24
CA THR A 688 7.30 21.04 39.31
C THR A 688 7.29 22.43 38.69
N VAL A 689 7.45 22.47 37.37
CA VAL A 689 7.41 23.70 36.59
C VAL A 689 6.16 23.68 35.71
N ARG A 690 5.38 24.76 35.80
CA ARG A 690 4.29 25.04 34.86
C ARG A 690 4.67 26.22 33.99
N LEU A 691 4.56 26.08 32.70
CA LEU A 691 4.86 27.11 31.73
C LEU A 691 3.80 27.19 30.63
N ARG A 692 3.74 28.34 29.97
CA ARG A 692 2.96 28.55 28.76
C ARG A 692 3.88 28.80 27.58
N LEU A 693 3.77 27.94 26.56
CA LEU A 693 4.59 27.99 25.36
C LEU A 693 3.80 28.55 24.20
N ARG A 694 4.27 29.62 23.55
CA ARG A 694 3.65 30.23 22.38
C ARG A 694 4.66 30.60 21.31
N SER A 695 4.27 30.51 20.06
CA SER A 695 5.00 31.12 18.95
C SER A 695 4.69 32.60 18.86
N THR A 696 5.68 33.41 18.55
CA THR A 696 5.53 34.86 18.33
C THR A 696 5.39 35.21 16.84
N ARG A 697 5.54 34.23 15.97
CA ARG A 697 5.49 34.39 14.52
C ARG A 697 4.41 33.53 13.82
N GLY A 698 3.45 32.99 14.58
CA GLY A 698 2.35 32.19 14.04
C GLY A 698 2.80 30.86 13.44
N ALA A 699 3.80 30.23 14.05
CA ALA A 699 4.27 28.91 13.59
C ALA A 699 3.20 27.84 13.75
N THR A 700 3.14 26.90 12.80
CA THR A 700 2.13 25.83 12.78
C THR A 700 2.32 24.79 13.88
N SER A 701 3.52 24.72 14.52
CA SER A 701 3.72 23.90 15.72
C SER A 701 4.76 24.50 16.65
N VAL A 702 4.63 24.14 17.95
CA VAL A 702 5.59 24.48 18.99
C VAL A 702 6.07 23.21 19.68
N ALA A 703 7.29 23.22 20.23
CA ALA A 703 7.83 22.10 20.98
C ALA A 703 8.52 22.57 22.25
N LEU A 704 8.38 21.80 23.31
CA LEU A 704 9.22 21.89 24.50
C LEU A 704 10.17 20.69 24.50
N ARG A 705 11.47 20.98 24.44
CA ARG A 705 12.55 19.98 24.53
C ARG A 705 13.26 20.12 25.85
N TYR A 706 13.64 19.01 26.45
CA TYR A 706 14.37 18.97 27.69
C TYR A 706 15.52 17.97 27.68
N THR A 707 16.51 18.21 28.53
CA THR A 707 17.59 17.26 28.78
C THR A 707 17.56 16.87 30.25
N GLY A 708 17.60 15.59 30.53
CA GLY A 708 17.52 15.06 31.90
C GLY A 708 16.17 14.35 32.16
N PRO A 709 16.07 13.72 33.32
CA PRO A 709 14.91 12.91 33.67
C PRO A 709 13.68 13.78 34.00
N VAL A 710 12.62 13.62 33.24
CA VAL A 710 11.28 14.12 33.58
C VAL A 710 10.43 12.93 34.04
N ARG A 711 9.72 13.06 35.17
CA ARG A 711 8.94 11.99 35.78
C ARG A 711 7.46 12.07 35.45
N ALA A 712 6.95 13.28 35.24
CA ALA A 712 5.57 13.51 34.83
C ALA A 712 5.51 14.68 33.87
N LEU A 713 4.59 14.60 32.91
CA LEU A 713 4.37 15.60 31.89
C LEU A 713 2.88 15.70 31.58
N THR A 714 2.32 16.90 31.69
CA THR A 714 0.95 17.23 31.29
C THR A 714 1.01 18.34 30.25
N VAL A 715 0.31 18.20 29.13
CA VAL A 715 0.29 19.14 28.00
C VAL A 715 -1.16 19.44 27.63
N ALA A 716 -1.54 20.71 27.63
CA ALA A 716 -2.91 21.15 27.36
C ALA A 716 -3.97 20.35 28.16
N GLY A 717 -3.68 20.04 29.42
CA GLY A 717 -4.56 19.28 30.31
C GLY A 717 -4.55 17.76 30.11
N ARG A 718 -3.76 17.23 29.18
CA ARG A 718 -3.60 15.78 28.94
C ARG A 718 -2.31 15.26 29.56
N ASP A 719 -2.40 14.22 30.35
CA ASP A 719 -1.25 13.52 30.91
C ASP A 719 -0.57 12.66 29.86
N ILE A 720 0.75 12.75 29.79
CA ILE A 720 1.57 12.04 28.83
C ILE A 720 2.26 10.86 29.51
N ASN A 721 1.78 9.68 29.19
CA ASN A 721 2.31 8.44 29.74
C ASN A 721 2.48 7.41 28.58
N PRO A 722 3.68 6.81 28.43
CA PRO A 722 4.93 7.11 29.16
C PRO A 722 5.48 8.52 28.84
N VAL A 723 6.29 9.06 29.76
CA VAL A 723 6.93 10.37 29.56
C VAL A 723 8.01 10.24 28.46
N PRO A 724 7.96 11.04 27.40
CA PRO A 724 8.92 10.96 26.30
C PRO A 724 10.33 11.42 26.74
N ALA A 725 11.37 10.81 26.16
CA ALA A 725 12.75 11.06 26.57
C ALA A 725 13.26 12.48 26.25
N GLN A 726 12.72 13.14 25.22
CA GLN A 726 13.27 14.38 24.68
C GLN A 726 12.28 15.55 24.64
N GLY A 727 11.01 15.35 24.96
CA GLY A 727 10.05 16.44 24.96
C GLY A 727 8.74 16.19 24.23
N VAL A 728 8.05 17.27 23.90
CA VAL A 728 6.74 17.26 23.24
C VAL A 728 6.72 18.26 22.09
N ARG A 729 6.00 17.92 21.01
CA ARG A 729 5.62 18.82 19.92
C ARG A 729 4.12 18.94 19.87
N PHE A 730 3.63 20.16 19.77
CA PHE A 730 2.21 20.48 19.73
C PHE A 730 1.87 21.22 18.43
N TYR A 731 0.98 20.66 17.62
CA TYR A 731 0.51 21.20 16.36
C TYR A 731 -0.71 22.09 16.55
N ALA A 732 -0.89 23.07 15.65
CA ALA A 732 -1.94 24.09 15.71
C ALA A 732 -2.08 24.72 17.11
N PRO A 733 -0.99 25.27 17.70
CA PRO A 733 -1.07 25.84 19.04
C PRO A 733 -2.02 27.04 19.04
N PRO A 734 -2.86 27.21 20.07
CA PRO A 734 -3.68 28.40 20.21
C PRO A 734 -2.81 29.67 20.34
N ALA A 735 -3.34 30.82 19.91
CA ALA A 735 -2.58 32.07 19.89
C ALA A 735 -2.08 32.50 21.28
N GLU A 736 -2.84 32.19 22.33
CA GLU A 736 -2.48 32.42 23.74
C GLU A 736 -1.38 31.49 24.24
N GLY A 737 -1.11 30.38 23.52
CA GLY A 737 -0.09 29.39 23.85
C GLY A 737 -0.61 28.12 24.50
N VAL A 738 0.27 27.17 24.68
CA VAL A 738 -0.01 25.82 25.22
C VAL A 738 0.52 25.73 26.64
N ASP A 739 -0.34 25.38 27.59
CA ASP A 739 0.07 25.12 28.97
C ASP A 739 0.75 23.75 29.07
N ILE A 740 1.95 23.75 29.66
CA ILE A 740 2.77 22.56 29.87
C ILE A 740 3.18 22.51 31.34
N GLN A 741 2.96 21.39 31.99
CA GLN A 741 3.46 21.13 33.33
C GLN A 741 4.39 19.93 33.29
N LEU A 742 5.57 20.07 33.87
CA LEU A 742 6.53 18.98 33.99
C LEU A 742 7.03 18.87 35.43
N THR A 743 7.29 17.64 35.86
CA THR A 743 7.90 17.32 37.15
C THR A 743 9.20 16.57 36.91
N ALA A 744 10.28 17.09 37.49
CA ALA A 744 11.64 16.54 37.38
C ALA A 744 12.27 16.42 38.79
N PRO A 745 13.39 15.71 38.98
CA PRO A 745 14.17 15.78 40.19
C PRO A 745 14.61 17.22 40.47
N ALA A 746 14.70 17.59 41.75
CA ALA A 746 15.18 18.91 42.17
C ALA A 746 16.60 19.14 41.65
N GLY A 747 16.86 20.32 41.06
CA GLY A 747 18.14 20.70 40.50
C GLY A 747 18.00 21.55 39.22
N PRO A 748 19.14 21.89 38.60
CA PRO A 748 19.12 22.67 37.36
C PRO A 748 18.39 21.98 36.26
N LEU A 749 17.48 22.70 35.57
CA LEU A 749 16.68 22.20 34.46
C LEU A 749 16.94 23.07 33.22
N THR A 750 17.32 22.44 32.13
CA THR A 750 17.47 23.11 30.83
C THR A 750 16.33 22.74 29.92
N LEU A 751 15.52 23.74 29.55
CA LEU A 751 14.40 23.62 28.62
C LEU A 751 14.71 24.40 27.34
N ARG A 752 14.27 23.85 26.19
CA ARG A 752 14.30 24.58 24.93
C ARG A 752 12.89 24.67 24.37
N ALA A 753 12.44 25.89 24.22
CA ALA A 753 11.22 26.21 23.49
C ALA A 753 11.59 26.34 22.02
N VAL A 754 10.89 25.64 21.15
CA VAL A 754 11.09 25.65 19.69
C VAL A 754 9.76 25.94 19.02
N ASP A 755 9.75 26.73 17.96
CA ASP A 755 8.63 26.81 17.04
C ASP A 755 9.03 26.43 15.61
N TYR A 756 8.08 25.88 14.86
CA TYR A 756 8.32 25.39 13.49
C TYR A 756 7.32 25.98 12.52
N SER A 757 7.84 26.53 11.43
CA SER A 757 7.08 26.94 10.24
C SER A 757 7.68 26.31 8.99
N ARG A 758 7.01 26.44 7.85
CA ARG A 758 7.49 25.88 6.58
C ARG A 758 8.68 26.68 6.05
N LEU A 759 9.71 25.97 5.55
CA LEU A 759 10.88 26.62 4.95
C LEU A 759 10.51 27.41 3.68
N PRO A 760 9.69 26.93 2.75
CA PRO A 760 9.31 27.67 1.55
C PRO A 760 8.67 29.03 1.85
N ASP A 761 7.89 29.12 2.92
CA ASP A 761 7.18 30.37 3.27
C ASP A 761 8.13 31.49 3.70
N ALA A 762 9.30 31.13 4.18
CA ALA A 762 10.32 32.10 4.62
C ALA A 762 11.27 32.54 3.50
N HIS A 763 11.25 31.90 2.33
CA HIS A 763 12.10 32.17 1.17
C HIS A 763 13.62 32.24 1.49
N LEU A 764 14.06 31.40 2.45
CA LEU A 764 15.46 31.39 2.92
C LEU A 764 16.38 30.59 2.00
N ALA A 765 15.85 29.61 1.31
CA ALA A 765 16.59 28.72 0.40
C ALA A 765 15.70 28.27 -0.75
N ASP A 766 15.74 28.98 -1.86
CA ASP A 766 14.92 28.62 -3.03
C ASP A 766 15.44 27.34 -3.69
N ALA A 767 14.53 26.40 -3.93
CA ALA A 767 14.83 25.16 -4.64
C ALA A 767 14.82 25.35 -6.16
N PRO A 768 15.70 24.66 -6.94
CA PRO A 768 15.59 24.59 -8.40
C PRO A 768 14.24 24.02 -8.86
N ALA A 769 13.82 24.35 -10.10
CA ALA A 769 12.51 23.95 -10.61
C ALA A 769 12.26 22.43 -10.67
N ASP A 770 13.31 21.62 -10.66
CA ASP A 770 13.25 20.15 -10.64
C ASP A 770 13.53 19.53 -9.25
N ILE A 771 13.47 20.37 -8.21
CA ILE A 771 13.56 19.97 -6.79
C ILE A 771 12.40 20.63 -6.05
N TYR A 772 11.81 19.91 -5.09
CA TYR A 772 10.78 20.45 -4.21
C TYR A 772 11.07 20.10 -2.75
N TYR A 773 10.52 20.87 -1.84
CA TYR A 773 10.69 20.65 -0.41
C TYR A 773 9.87 19.46 0.07
N ARG A 774 10.51 18.57 0.81
CA ARG A 774 9.78 17.56 1.57
C ARG A 774 8.97 18.19 2.70
N GLN A 775 7.92 17.51 3.14
CA GLN A 775 6.98 17.98 4.17
C GLN A 775 7.65 18.34 5.52
N ASP A 776 8.79 17.74 5.83
CA ASP A 776 9.58 17.95 7.05
C ASP A 776 10.66 19.05 6.90
N SER A 777 10.68 19.76 5.77
CA SER A 777 11.55 20.93 5.56
C SER A 777 10.98 22.14 6.30
N THR A 778 11.65 22.57 7.37
CA THR A 778 11.12 23.57 8.31
C THR A 778 12.08 24.71 8.59
N VAL A 779 11.53 25.84 9.03
CA VAL A 779 12.23 26.89 9.75
C VAL A 779 11.94 26.70 11.24
N ALA A 780 12.95 26.35 12.00
CA ALA A 780 12.89 26.19 13.44
C ALA A 780 13.60 27.34 14.15
N VAL A 781 12.92 28.01 15.04
CA VAL A 781 13.53 29.02 15.91
C VAL A 781 13.40 28.56 17.35
N PHE A 782 14.49 28.60 18.13
CA PHE A 782 14.40 28.15 19.50
C PHE A 782 15.04 29.13 20.48
N THR A 783 14.53 29.08 21.72
CA THR A 783 15.09 29.77 22.90
C THR A 783 15.41 28.75 23.98
N THR A 784 16.49 29.02 24.74
CA THR A 784 16.93 28.16 25.86
C THR A 784 16.60 28.85 27.19
N LEU A 785 15.83 28.14 28.03
CA LEU A 785 15.57 28.52 29.41
C LEU A 785 16.43 27.67 30.34
N ARG A 786 17.08 28.30 31.28
CA ARG A 786 17.83 27.65 32.37
C ARG A 786 17.12 27.98 33.66
N LEU A 787 16.53 26.97 34.29
CA LEU A 787 15.75 27.08 35.49
C LEU A 787 16.48 26.46 36.69
#